data_11b64f3a50dc96c7644112ae96a1197d
#
_entry.id   11b64f3a50dc96c7644112ae96a1197d
#
_cell.length_a   1.000
_cell.length_b   1.000
_cell.length_c   1.000
_cell.angle_alpha   90.00
_cell.angle_beta   90.00
_cell.angle_gamma   90.00
#
_symmetry.space_group_name_H-M   'P 1'
#
loop_
_entity.id
_entity.type
_entity.pdbx_description
1 polymer ?
#
loop_
_entity_poly.entity_id
_entity_poly.type
_entity_poly.pdbx_seq_one_letter_code
_entity_poly.pdbx_strand_id
1 'polypeptide(L)'
;MRTDRLGRFTQNSLLYREERYGSRIRCGMTHQERASICYDTNLFTLKSDRMKNQILSLFQGYTDLRPTNTTLPNLAEQIRTDEQLKAYTDKHRYYLNQEQAKAAASIKATCPCFAVSVHFDGGKRKEHIDGWTHLCLADFDHIGTDSLADCLRRVREDPHTMLAYTTISGEGLRIITAYEAAGDYAPRSEQELHVLAFRQMNEHYARLTGLPYDEKCKNCTRLSGLAYDPEAYFQPAATPFIIEKPRPEEHPTRLKAQRMKLRRLVEAAERVLADEGVAYTAHHHNEYIMRMGYLLNAYGADREAATDWAVKHFADYDGDVAAILRSCYQRTDEHGTRAPETDNRRKRTADSPGKATVDVIEAFLTRQGRFRKNTVTGKYEFAPEGTEDFGDLTDREVNSLWRRLCKEEAPARKQDVQTVIESDFVELYNPFREYVDALPAWNGTTDYIGRLAADVHVREDGDLFVRFFKKWLVAMLASLLDEETVNHEILVLIGRQGIYKTTWLNNLLPPELRRYFYLKSNSRNITRDDLLTLSEFALVCLEELDEMESKELNQLKALTTMRHVSERAAYARYKEVRPHIASFCGTSNNRQFLNDLSGNRRWMPFEVESIDSPYDHPVDYRHVYAQAYALIRRDFPYWLDDDEIRALNQHNRHFEVPCLEQELILTHYRRPMEGETCIFVTNAQILARINAGLRHKLSPVKIGMVMTQEGFQQIRVSGKRGYRVVELTGDEIYRNQQAMGRFA
;
A
#
# COMPACT_ATOMS: atom_id res chain seq x y z
N MET A 1 -1.27 13.40 -49.80
CA MET A 1 -2.58 13.89 -50.29
C MET A 1 -3.42 14.13 -49.05
N ARG A 2 -3.50 15.32 -48.59
CA ARG A 2 -4.54 16.38 -48.80
C ARG A 2 -5.92 15.81 -48.41
N THR A 3 -6.71 16.35 -47.50
CA THR A 3 -7.07 17.78 -47.25
C THR A 3 -7.79 17.95 -45.93
N ASP A 4 -7.51 19.09 -45.31
CA ASP A 4 -8.30 19.93 -44.39
C ASP A 4 -9.82 19.84 -44.49
N ARG A 5 -10.47 20.04 -43.32
CA ARG A 5 -11.63 20.97 -43.25
C ARG A 5 -11.89 21.45 -41.81
N LEU A 6 -11.55 22.72 -41.60
CA LEU A 6 -12.09 23.61 -40.57
C LEU A 6 -13.60 23.82 -40.77
N GLY A 7 -14.36 23.71 -39.68
CA GLY A 7 -15.76 24.13 -39.61
C GLY A 7 -15.99 25.06 -38.44
N ARG A 8 -16.03 26.36 -38.74
CA ARG A 8 -16.52 27.41 -37.86
C ARG A 8 -18.00 27.21 -37.56
N PHE A 9 -18.40 27.33 -36.29
CA PHE A 9 -19.81 27.63 -35.95
C PHE A 9 -19.90 29.02 -35.34
N THR A 10 -20.70 29.81 -36.04
CA THR A 10 -21.09 31.19 -35.79
C THR A 10 -22.12 31.27 -34.68
N GLN A 11 -21.99 32.36 -33.89
CA GLN A 11 -23.06 32.94 -33.08
C GLN A 11 -24.33 33.14 -33.93
N ASN A 12 -25.48 32.74 -33.41
CA ASN A 12 -26.69 33.56 -33.47
C ASN A 12 -27.84 32.96 -32.64
N SER A 13 -28.56 33.91 -32.03
CA SER A 13 -29.98 33.88 -31.64
C SER A 13 -30.39 33.22 -30.33
N LEU A 14 -30.60 34.10 -29.36
CA LEU A 14 -31.75 34.01 -28.44
C LEU A 14 -32.15 35.42 -28.02
N LEU A 15 -33.01 36.02 -28.83
CA LEU A 15 -33.92 37.11 -28.45
C LEU A 15 -35.32 36.47 -28.30
N TYR A 16 -36.09 37.09 -27.36
CA TYR A 16 -37.53 36.93 -27.05
C TYR A 16 -37.93 35.94 -25.94
N ARG A 17 -38.23 36.53 -24.77
CA ARG A 17 -39.57 36.90 -24.33
C ARG A 17 -39.55 37.61 -22.97
N GLU A 18 -39.78 38.95 -22.99
CA GLU A 18 -40.38 39.68 -21.87
C GLU A 18 -41.89 39.53 -21.97
N GLU A 19 -42.54 39.18 -20.85
CA GLU A 19 -43.86 39.74 -20.50
C GLU A 19 -44.21 39.43 -19.02
N ARG A 20 -44.42 40.57 -18.30
CA ARG A 20 -45.38 40.85 -17.24
C ARG A 20 -45.15 40.28 -15.84
N TYR A 21 -44.73 41.14 -14.95
CA TYR A 21 -45.53 41.57 -13.77
C TYR A 21 -44.98 42.89 -13.22
N GLY A 22 -45.78 43.94 -13.28
CA GLY A 22 -45.47 45.21 -12.71
C GLY A 22 -45.91 45.32 -11.23
N SER A 23 -45.11 45.87 -10.40
CA SER A 23 -45.56 46.72 -9.26
C SER A 23 -44.51 47.78 -8.94
N ARG A 24 -45.01 48.99 -8.77
CA ARG A 24 -44.25 50.21 -8.48
C ARG A 24 -43.62 50.19 -7.11
N ILE A 25 -42.32 50.33 -7.02
CA ILE A 25 -41.67 51.02 -5.87
C ILE A 25 -40.67 52.00 -6.43
N ARG A 26 -40.89 53.30 -6.18
CA ARG A 26 -39.93 54.37 -6.42
C ARG A 26 -38.90 54.38 -5.28
N CYS A 27 -37.67 54.05 -5.60
CA CYS A 27 -36.53 54.38 -4.76
C CYS A 27 -35.35 54.76 -5.67
N GLY A 28 -34.71 55.90 -5.37
CA GLY A 28 -33.69 56.51 -6.19
C GLY A 28 -32.36 55.78 -6.14
N MET A 29 -32.20 54.80 -6.99
CA MET A 29 -30.91 54.13 -7.26
C MET A 29 -30.50 54.32 -8.70
N THR A 30 -29.25 54.56 -8.95
CA THR A 30 -28.68 54.75 -10.28
C THR A 30 -28.74 53.45 -11.12
N HIS A 31 -28.71 53.60 -12.45
CA HIS A 31 -28.75 52.47 -13.39
C HIS A 31 -27.59 51.49 -13.18
N GLN A 32 -26.45 51.91 -12.62
CA GLN A 32 -25.29 51.09 -12.33
C GLN A 32 -25.48 50.22 -11.07
N GLU A 33 -26.14 50.75 -10.04
CA GLU A 33 -26.47 50.01 -8.81
C GLU A 33 -27.54 48.94 -9.05
N ARG A 34 -28.52 49.22 -9.96
CA ARG A 34 -29.52 48.21 -10.37
C ARG A 34 -28.92 47.06 -11.20
N ALA A 35 -27.93 47.33 -12.02
CA ALA A 35 -27.21 46.30 -12.78
C ALA A 35 -26.38 45.42 -11.86
N SER A 36 -25.72 45.97 -10.84
CA SER A 36 -24.93 45.21 -9.86
C SER A 36 -25.80 44.27 -9.01
N ILE A 37 -26.95 44.77 -8.50
CA ILE A 37 -27.86 43.95 -7.66
C ILE A 37 -28.55 42.82 -8.47
N CYS A 38 -28.91 43.10 -9.75
CA CYS A 38 -29.45 42.06 -10.63
C CYS A 38 -28.38 41.02 -11.05
N TYR A 39 -27.12 41.42 -11.20
CA TYR A 39 -26.02 40.48 -11.48
C TYR A 39 -25.70 39.62 -10.25
N ASP A 40 -25.64 40.19 -9.06
CA ASP A 40 -25.38 39.44 -7.82
C ASP A 40 -26.51 38.50 -7.48
N THR A 41 -27.79 38.87 -7.64
CA THR A 41 -28.93 37.97 -7.36
C THR A 41 -29.05 36.84 -8.37
N ASN A 42 -28.77 37.09 -9.66
CA ASN A 42 -28.75 36.02 -10.67
C ASN A 42 -27.53 35.10 -10.54
N LEU A 43 -26.37 35.63 -10.16
CA LEU A 43 -25.18 34.81 -9.88
C LEU A 43 -25.37 33.94 -8.64
N PHE A 44 -26.04 34.47 -7.61
CA PHE A 44 -26.35 33.74 -6.37
C PHE A 44 -27.38 32.63 -6.62
N THR A 45 -28.42 32.87 -7.44
CA THR A 45 -29.41 31.86 -7.81
C THR A 45 -28.84 30.76 -8.70
N LEU A 46 -28.01 31.11 -9.69
CA LEU A 46 -27.34 30.16 -10.56
C LEU A 46 -26.29 29.34 -9.84
N LYS A 47 -25.55 29.90 -8.87
CA LYS A 47 -24.61 29.19 -8.02
C LYS A 47 -25.32 28.26 -7.03
N SER A 48 -26.41 28.71 -6.41
CA SER A 48 -27.24 27.90 -5.50
C SER A 48 -27.86 26.69 -6.20
N ASP A 49 -28.33 26.84 -7.45
CA ASP A 49 -28.89 25.72 -8.23
C ASP A 49 -27.81 24.77 -8.75
N ARG A 50 -26.59 25.24 -8.98
CA ARG A 50 -25.44 24.35 -9.32
C ARG A 50 -25.01 23.48 -8.17
N MET A 51 -25.10 23.96 -6.92
CA MET A 51 -24.75 23.18 -5.71
C MET A 51 -25.85 22.18 -5.32
N LYS A 52 -27.11 22.46 -5.62
CA LYS A 52 -28.24 21.54 -5.34
C LYS A 52 -28.20 20.26 -6.19
N ASN A 53 -27.62 20.29 -7.38
CA ASN A 53 -27.58 19.18 -8.34
C ASN A 53 -26.20 18.53 -8.46
N GLN A 54 -25.32 18.73 -7.47
CA GLN A 54 -23.99 18.16 -7.47
C GLN A 54 -24.04 16.63 -7.37
N ILE A 55 -23.46 15.97 -8.35
CA ILE A 55 -23.44 14.50 -8.42
C ILE A 55 -22.35 13.96 -7.49
N LEU A 56 -22.71 12.98 -6.67
CA LEU A 56 -21.86 12.27 -5.74
C LEU A 56 -21.82 10.79 -6.08
N SER A 57 -20.73 10.12 -5.73
CA SER A 57 -20.58 8.68 -5.92
C SER A 57 -20.98 7.91 -4.66
N LEU A 58 -22.02 7.07 -4.77
CA LEU A 58 -22.52 6.18 -3.73
C LEU A 58 -22.07 4.74 -4.02
N PHE A 59 -21.64 4.03 -2.99
CA PHE A 59 -21.23 2.63 -3.01
C PHE A 59 -22.09 1.81 -2.05
N GLN A 60 -22.39 0.57 -2.40
CA GLN A 60 -23.20 -0.33 -1.57
C GLN A 60 -22.47 -0.85 -0.33
N GLY A 61 -21.17 -0.58 -0.22
CA GLY A 61 -20.32 -0.89 0.92
C GLY A 61 -18.87 -0.51 0.65
N TYR A 62 -18.03 -0.57 1.68
CA TYR A 62 -16.62 -0.19 1.55
C TYR A 62 -15.81 -1.11 0.62
N THR A 63 -16.28 -2.30 0.29
CA THR A 63 -15.64 -3.23 -0.65
C THR A 63 -16.15 -3.10 -2.07
N ASP A 64 -17.26 -2.39 -2.28
CA ASP A 64 -17.83 -2.15 -3.60
C ASP A 64 -16.87 -1.28 -4.46
N LEU A 65 -16.77 -1.64 -5.75
CA LEU A 65 -15.93 -0.93 -6.73
C LEU A 65 -16.73 -0.19 -7.78
N ARG A 66 -18.07 -0.29 -7.76
CA ARG A 66 -18.97 0.28 -8.77
C ARG A 66 -19.77 1.43 -8.19
N PRO A 67 -19.36 2.69 -8.40
CA PRO A 67 -20.13 3.83 -7.94
C PRO A 67 -21.45 3.94 -8.68
N THR A 68 -22.47 4.39 -7.96
CA THR A 68 -23.75 4.85 -8.52
C THR A 68 -23.91 6.33 -8.21
N ASN A 69 -24.59 7.04 -9.08
CA ASN A 69 -24.77 8.48 -8.95
C ASN A 69 -25.89 8.80 -7.94
N THR A 70 -25.62 9.75 -7.06
CA THR A 70 -26.60 10.31 -6.12
C THR A 70 -26.37 11.82 -5.96
N THR A 71 -27.19 12.46 -5.11
CA THR A 71 -27.05 13.89 -4.76
C THR A 71 -27.10 14.06 -3.25
N LEU A 72 -26.60 15.17 -2.74
CA LEU A 72 -26.62 15.44 -1.30
C LEU A 72 -28.04 15.47 -0.71
N PRO A 73 -29.07 16.06 -1.36
CA PRO A 73 -30.46 15.92 -0.92
C PRO A 73 -30.95 14.48 -0.80
N ASN A 74 -30.65 13.63 -1.79
CA ASN A 74 -31.03 12.22 -1.76
C ASN A 74 -30.34 11.47 -0.61
N LEU A 75 -29.05 11.76 -0.36
CA LEU A 75 -28.33 11.17 0.77
C LEU A 75 -28.92 11.62 2.11
N ALA A 76 -29.29 12.91 2.24
CA ALA A 76 -29.91 13.41 3.45
C ALA A 76 -31.27 12.74 3.72
N GLU A 77 -32.06 12.50 2.68
CA GLU A 77 -33.33 11.80 2.79
C GLU A 77 -33.10 10.33 3.16
N GLN A 78 -32.14 9.65 2.48
CA GLN A 78 -31.78 8.27 2.79
C GLN A 78 -31.31 8.11 4.25
N ILE A 79 -30.49 9.02 4.75
CA ILE A 79 -30.04 9.04 6.16
C ILE A 79 -31.20 9.10 7.13
N ARG A 80 -32.25 9.86 6.80
CA ARG A 80 -33.42 10.08 7.68
C ARG A 80 -34.45 8.97 7.63
N THR A 81 -34.64 8.31 6.48
CA THR A 81 -35.86 7.53 6.21
C THR A 81 -35.60 6.10 5.76
N ASP A 82 -34.39 5.71 5.37
CA ASP A 82 -34.10 4.40 4.82
C ASP A 82 -34.11 3.31 5.90
N GLU A 83 -35.11 2.42 5.83
CA GLU A 83 -35.28 1.31 6.78
C GLU A 83 -34.16 0.26 6.69
N GLN A 84 -33.53 0.09 5.52
CA GLN A 84 -32.39 -0.81 5.37
C GLN A 84 -31.14 -0.24 6.06
N LEU A 85 -30.93 1.07 5.91
CA LEU A 85 -29.85 1.78 6.61
C LEU A 85 -30.06 1.76 8.12
N LYS A 86 -31.33 1.85 8.58
CA LYS A 86 -31.70 1.68 9.98
C LYS A 86 -31.32 0.29 10.49
N ALA A 87 -31.66 -0.76 9.74
CA ALA A 87 -31.30 -2.12 10.12
C ALA A 87 -29.76 -2.32 10.25
N TYR A 88 -28.95 -1.74 9.36
CA TYR A 88 -27.49 -1.73 9.49
C TYR A 88 -27.02 -1.00 10.74
N THR A 89 -27.59 0.17 11.02
CA THR A 89 -27.24 1.01 12.17
C THR A 89 -27.58 0.32 13.48
N ASP A 90 -28.79 -0.20 13.61
CA ASP A 90 -29.27 -0.90 14.80
C ASP A 90 -28.44 -2.16 15.08
N LYS A 91 -28.14 -2.95 14.02
CA LYS A 91 -27.31 -4.15 14.14
C LYS A 91 -25.88 -3.84 14.54
N HIS A 92 -25.30 -2.77 14.00
CA HIS A 92 -23.96 -2.32 14.37
C HIS A 92 -23.90 -1.92 15.85
N ARG A 93 -24.86 -1.09 16.32
CA ARG A 93 -24.96 -0.65 17.71
C ARG A 93 -25.23 -1.81 18.67
N TYR A 94 -26.06 -2.78 18.25
CA TYR A 94 -26.28 -4.01 19.01
C TYR A 94 -24.96 -4.76 19.27
N TYR A 95 -24.13 -5.00 18.24
CA TYR A 95 -22.87 -5.70 18.43
C TYR A 95 -21.84 -4.88 19.23
N LEU A 96 -21.85 -3.56 19.13
CA LEU A 96 -21.01 -2.70 19.99
C LEU A 96 -21.39 -2.83 21.46
N ASN A 97 -22.68 -2.81 21.77
CA ASN A 97 -23.19 -2.97 23.14
C ASN A 97 -22.93 -4.37 23.74
N GLN A 98 -22.67 -5.37 22.87
CA GLN A 98 -22.29 -6.73 23.29
C GLN A 98 -20.75 -6.91 23.30
N GLU A 99 -19.95 -5.84 23.19
CA GLU A 99 -18.48 -5.86 23.12
C GLU A 99 -17.92 -6.72 21.97
N GLN A 100 -18.74 -7.00 20.95
CA GLN A 100 -18.36 -7.80 19.77
C GLN A 100 -17.79 -6.92 18.65
N ALA A 101 -16.64 -6.29 18.88
CA ALA A 101 -16.02 -5.33 17.97
C ALA A 101 -15.78 -5.87 16.54
N LYS A 102 -15.42 -7.15 16.39
CA LYS A 102 -15.23 -7.76 15.05
C LYS A 102 -16.54 -7.88 14.27
N ALA A 103 -17.64 -8.26 14.93
CA ALA A 103 -18.94 -8.34 14.29
C ALA A 103 -19.47 -6.95 13.91
N ALA A 104 -19.32 -5.96 14.79
CA ALA A 104 -19.66 -4.58 14.51
C ALA A 104 -18.86 -4.03 13.30
N ALA A 105 -17.56 -4.26 13.24
CA ALA A 105 -16.70 -3.85 12.12
C ALA A 105 -17.14 -4.49 10.79
N SER A 106 -17.55 -5.77 10.80
CA SER A 106 -18.09 -6.45 9.62
C SER A 106 -19.36 -5.78 9.09
N ILE A 107 -20.30 -5.41 9.99
CA ILE A 107 -21.51 -4.67 9.59
C ILE A 107 -21.15 -3.30 9.03
N LYS A 108 -20.24 -2.55 9.66
CA LYS A 108 -19.77 -1.25 9.16
C LYS A 108 -19.16 -1.37 7.74
N ALA A 109 -18.43 -2.45 7.46
CA ALA A 109 -17.81 -2.67 6.16
C ALA A 109 -18.81 -2.89 5.02
N THR A 110 -20.00 -3.43 5.32
CA THR A 110 -21.07 -3.69 4.35
C THR A 110 -22.11 -2.56 4.27
N CYS A 111 -22.02 -1.56 5.16
CA CYS A 111 -22.94 -0.42 5.16
C CYS A 111 -22.65 0.48 3.94
N PRO A 112 -23.67 1.05 3.29
CA PRO A 112 -23.48 2.00 2.19
C PRO A 112 -22.61 3.18 2.60
N CYS A 113 -21.79 3.64 1.65
CA CYS A 113 -20.86 4.75 1.85
C CYS A 113 -20.72 5.59 0.56
N PHE A 114 -20.28 6.83 0.69
CA PHE A 114 -20.18 7.74 -0.45
C PHE A 114 -18.87 8.54 -0.41
N ALA A 115 -18.46 9.03 -1.59
CA ALA A 115 -17.35 9.94 -1.71
C ALA A 115 -17.83 11.38 -1.51
N VAL A 116 -17.19 12.11 -0.59
CA VAL A 116 -17.58 13.51 -0.27
C VAL A 116 -16.93 14.50 -1.23
N SER A 117 -15.62 14.39 -1.45
CA SER A 117 -14.82 15.42 -2.07
C SER A 117 -14.62 15.26 -3.57
N VAL A 118 -14.87 14.07 -4.10
CA VAL A 118 -14.69 13.74 -5.52
C VAL A 118 -15.84 12.88 -6.04
N HIS A 119 -16.11 13.00 -7.34
CA HIS A 119 -16.95 12.11 -8.10
C HIS A 119 -16.08 11.08 -8.81
N PHE A 120 -16.51 9.81 -8.83
CA PHE A 120 -15.81 8.70 -9.47
C PHE A 120 -16.60 8.16 -10.67
N ASP A 121 -15.87 7.77 -11.71
CA ASP A 121 -16.39 6.95 -12.80
C ASP A 121 -15.60 5.63 -12.90
N GLY A 122 -16.31 4.52 -12.97
CA GLY A 122 -15.78 3.18 -13.20
C GLY A 122 -14.95 2.56 -12.07
N GLY A 123 -14.80 3.24 -10.92
CA GLY A 123 -14.01 2.73 -9.77
C GLY A 123 -13.95 3.67 -8.59
N LYS A 124 -13.00 3.47 -7.66
CA LYS A 124 -12.81 4.33 -6.47
C LYS A 124 -11.34 4.71 -6.18
N ARG A 125 -10.46 4.53 -7.14
CA ARG A 125 -9.05 4.92 -7.03
C ARG A 125 -8.84 6.33 -7.61
N LYS A 126 -7.67 6.91 -7.39
CA LYS A 126 -7.34 8.26 -7.91
C LYS A 126 -7.48 8.38 -9.42
N GLU A 127 -7.17 7.34 -10.16
CA GLU A 127 -7.31 7.28 -11.62
C GLU A 127 -8.75 7.29 -12.13
N HIS A 128 -9.73 7.06 -11.25
CA HIS A 128 -11.17 7.07 -11.56
C HIS A 128 -11.86 8.35 -11.11
N ILE A 129 -11.11 9.38 -10.68
CA ILE A 129 -11.70 10.68 -10.35
C ILE A 129 -12.11 11.38 -11.63
N ASP A 130 -13.42 11.59 -11.77
CA ASP A 130 -14.04 12.30 -12.90
C ASP A 130 -14.27 13.79 -12.60
N GLY A 131 -14.45 14.16 -11.35
CA GLY A 131 -14.65 15.54 -10.93
C GLY A 131 -14.50 15.80 -9.45
N TRP A 132 -14.38 17.10 -9.09
CA TRP A 132 -14.36 17.57 -7.72
C TRP A 132 -15.72 18.10 -7.31
N THR A 133 -16.17 17.73 -6.12
CA THR A 133 -17.47 18.14 -5.59
C THR A 133 -17.43 19.47 -4.87
N HIS A 134 -16.28 19.98 -4.50
CA HIS A 134 -16.09 21.14 -3.62
C HIS A 134 -16.83 21.00 -2.28
N LEU A 135 -17.03 19.75 -1.84
CA LEU A 135 -17.51 19.43 -0.52
C LEU A 135 -16.38 18.89 0.35
N CYS A 136 -16.44 19.19 1.62
CA CYS A 136 -15.47 18.72 2.60
C CYS A 136 -16.16 18.08 3.79
N LEU A 137 -15.49 17.07 4.36
CA LEU A 137 -15.95 16.31 5.53
C LEU A 137 -15.17 16.74 6.76
N ALA A 138 -15.91 17.00 7.85
CA ALA A 138 -15.37 16.99 9.21
C ALA A 138 -15.95 15.77 9.94
N ASP A 139 -15.07 14.94 10.50
CA ASP A 139 -15.42 13.68 11.20
C ASP A 139 -14.91 13.77 12.64
N PHE A 140 -15.83 13.70 13.60
CA PHE A 140 -15.56 13.74 15.01
C PHE A 140 -16.03 12.44 15.65
N ASP A 141 -15.09 11.66 16.15
CA ASP A 141 -15.34 10.36 16.77
C ASP A 141 -15.27 10.45 18.31
N HIS A 142 -15.86 9.46 19.00
CA HIS A 142 -15.79 9.29 20.46
C HIS A 142 -16.33 10.48 21.28
N ILE A 143 -17.47 11.01 20.86
CA ILE A 143 -18.17 12.06 21.58
C ILE A 143 -19.07 11.43 22.65
N GLY A 144 -18.93 11.84 23.92
CA GLY A 144 -19.84 11.38 24.96
C GLY A 144 -21.30 11.84 24.69
N THR A 145 -22.28 11.02 25.07
CA THR A 145 -23.71 11.22 24.75
C THR A 145 -24.21 12.60 25.14
N ASP A 146 -23.83 13.13 26.30
CA ASP A 146 -24.24 14.46 26.78
C ASP A 146 -23.62 15.60 25.96
N SER A 147 -22.41 15.41 25.43
CA SER A 147 -21.71 16.38 24.61
C SER A 147 -22.20 16.39 23.17
N LEU A 148 -22.69 15.27 22.65
CA LEU A 148 -23.14 15.12 21.27
C LEU A 148 -24.31 16.05 20.93
N ALA A 149 -25.31 16.12 21.82
CA ALA A 149 -26.46 16.98 21.62
C ALA A 149 -26.11 18.48 21.58
N ASP A 150 -25.18 18.93 22.42
CA ASP A 150 -24.68 20.31 22.40
C ASP A 150 -23.84 20.62 21.14
N CYS A 151 -22.98 19.67 20.71
CA CYS A 151 -22.24 19.80 19.46
C CYS A 151 -23.19 19.90 18.26
N LEU A 152 -24.19 19.01 18.18
CA LEU A 152 -25.20 19.06 17.10
C LEU A 152 -25.94 20.40 17.07
N ARG A 153 -26.35 20.97 18.23
CA ARG A 153 -26.99 22.27 18.29
C ARG A 153 -26.10 23.36 17.70
N ARG A 154 -24.84 23.47 18.14
CA ARG A 154 -23.87 24.48 17.64
C ARG A 154 -23.62 24.32 16.15
N VAL A 155 -23.47 23.11 15.65
CA VAL A 155 -23.23 22.81 14.24
C VAL A 155 -24.44 23.14 13.37
N ARG A 156 -25.67 22.95 13.85
CA ARG A 156 -26.91 23.36 13.16
C ARG A 156 -27.08 24.87 13.05
N GLU A 157 -26.55 25.62 14.00
CA GLU A 157 -26.58 27.10 14.01
C GLU A 157 -25.48 27.72 13.11
N ASP A 158 -24.49 26.93 12.70
CA ASP A 158 -23.40 27.41 11.84
C ASP A 158 -23.86 27.59 10.39
N PRO A 159 -23.65 28.77 9.75
CA PRO A 159 -24.16 29.10 8.43
C PRO A 159 -23.52 28.26 7.31
N HIS A 160 -22.40 27.60 7.55
CA HIS A 160 -21.68 26.81 6.56
C HIS A 160 -22.10 25.34 6.56
N THR A 161 -22.82 24.86 7.54
CA THR A 161 -23.22 23.45 7.67
C THR A 161 -24.30 23.09 6.66
N MET A 162 -23.95 22.23 5.67
CA MET A 162 -24.91 21.70 4.71
C MET A 162 -25.62 20.44 5.20
N LEU A 163 -24.86 19.47 5.69
CA LEU A 163 -25.37 18.20 6.24
C LEU A 163 -24.62 17.87 7.52
N ALA A 164 -25.36 17.53 8.57
CA ALA A 164 -24.78 16.99 9.80
C ALA A 164 -25.59 15.80 10.28
N TYR A 165 -24.92 14.69 10.61
CA TYR A 165 -25.57 13.48 11.09
C TYR A 165 -24.68 12.66 12.03
N THR A 166 -25.31 11.90 12.90
CA THR A 166 -24.64 11.01 13.85
C THR A 166 -24.07 9.79 13.14
N THR A 167 -22.85 9.38 13.51
CA THR A 167 -22.20 8.20 12.92
C THR A 167 -22.91 6.89 13.29
N ILE A 168 -22.58 5.80 12.58
CA ILE A 168 -23.20 4.48 12.77
C ILE A 168 -23.02 3.94 14.20
N SER A 169 -21.93 4.32 14.90
CA SER A 169 -21.71 3.97 16.32
C SER A 169 -22.65 4.69 17.28
N GLY A 170 -23.18 5.85 16.90
CA GLY A 170 -23.93 6.73 17.78
C GLY A 170 -23.07 7.65 18.64
N GLU A 171 -21.75 7.57 18.55
CA GLU A 171 -20.78 8.29 19.38
C GLU A 171 -19.92 9.26 18.56
N GLY A 172 -20.33 9.60 17.36
CA GLY A 172 -19.58 10.51 16.49
C GLY A 172 -20.52 11.38 15.67
N LEU A 173 -19.96 12.45 15.10
CA LEU A 173 -20.65 13.46 14.30
C LEU A 173 -19.95 13.68 12.99
N ARG A 174 -20.66 13.64 11.87
CA ARG A 174 -20.20 13.99 10.55
C ARG A 174 -20.84 15.26 10.06
N ILE A 175 -20.00 16.16 9.54
CA ILE A 175 -20.40 17.46 9.02
C ILE A 175 -19.89 17.61 7.60
N ILE A 176 -20.77 17.98 6.67
CA ILE A 176 -20.41 18.24 5.28
C ILE A 176 -20.71 19.71 4.99
N THR A 177 -19.74 20.36 4.39
CA THR A 177 -19.74 21.80 4.06
C THR A 177 -19.23 22.00 2.64
N ALA A 178 -19.83 22.95 1.92
CA ALA A 178 -19.30 23.40 0.64
C ALA A 178 -18.20 24.45 0.85
N TYR A 179 -17.26 24.51 -0.11
CA TYR A 179 -16.20 25.52 -0.08
C TYR A 179 -15.94 26.12 -1.46
N GLU A 180 -15.47 27.36 -1.47
CA GLU A 180 -15.01 28.09 -2.65
C GLU A 180 -13.68 28.80 -2.33
N ALA A 181 -12.82 29.02 -3.34
CA ALA A 181 -11.63 29.83 -3.17
C ALA A 181 -12.01 31.31 -3.06
N ALA A 182 -11.30 32.08 -2.23
CA ALA A 182 -11.43 33.53 -2.19
C ALA A 182 -11.11 34.12 -3.59
N GLY A 183 -11.79 35.22 -3.96
CA GLY A 183 -11.67 35.78 -5.29
C GLY A 183 -10.27 36.26 -5.70
N ASP A 184 -9.40 36.52 -4.74
CA ASP A 184 -7.99 36.91 -4.90
C ASP A 184 -7.00 35.70 -4.78
N TYR A 185 -7.52 34.47 -4.57
CA TYR A 185 -6.73 33.26 -4.42
C TYR A 185 -6.91 32.30 -5.60
N ALA A 186 -5.85 32.10 -6.37
CA ALA A 186 -5.77 31.10 -7.43
C ALA A 186 -4.95 29.90 -6.95
N PRO A 187 -5.59 28.78 -6.56
CA PRO A 187 -4.88 27.55 -6.19
C PRO A 187 -4.20 26.92 -7.41
N ARG A 188 -3.07 26.24 -7.22
CA ARG A 188 -2.32 25.58 -8.31
C ARG A 188 -3.04 24.33 -8.84
N SER A 189 -3.91 23.73 -8.04
CA SER A 189 -4.70 22.56 -8.38
C SER A 189 -5.91 22.43 -7.46
N GLU A 190 -6.93 21.69 -7.91
CA GLU A 190 -8.09 21.31 -7.10
C GLU A 190 -7.69 20.55 -5.83
N GLN A 191 -6.65 19.74 -5.91
CA GLN A 191 -6.14 19.02 -4.74
C GLN A 191 -5.52 19.96 -3.71
N GLU A 192 -4.82 21.03 -4.12
CA GLU A 192 -4.28 22.04 -3.22
C GLU A 192 -5.43 22.78 -2.52
N LEU A 193 -6.44 23.20 -3.29
CA LEU A 193 -7.63 23.86 -2.74
C LEU A 193 -8.33 22.97 -1.72
N HIS A 194 -8.53 21.70 -2.03
CA HIS A 194 -9.16 20.74 -1.12
C HIS A 194 -8.38 20.56 0.19
N VAL A 195 -7.05 20.45 0.12
CA VAL A 195 -6.21 20.29 1.33
C VAL A 195 -6.32 21.51 2.24
N LEU A 196 -6.36 22.71 1.66
CA LEU A 196 -6.56 23.96 2.41
C LEU A 196 -7.97 24.04 2.99
N ALA A 197 -8.99 23.69 2.19
CA ALA A 197 -10.37 23.63 2.62
C ALA A 197 -10.53 22.68 3.79
N PHE A 198 -10.01 21.46 3.67
CA PHE A 198 -10.03 20.47 4.75
C PHE A 198 -9.48 21.06 6.04
N ARG A 199 -8.33 21.71 5.98
CA ARG A 199 -7.68 22.27 7.16
C ARG A 199 -8.49 23.40 7.77
N GLN A 200 -8.83 24.45 7.00
CA GLN A 200 -9.51 25.65 7.51
C GLN A 200 -10.90 25.31 8.07
N MET A 201 -11.63 24.45 7.38
CA MET A 201 -12.97 24.03 7.79
C MET A 201 -12.93 23.12 9.03
N ASN A 202 -12.02 22.13 9.08
CA ASN A 202 -11.93 21.28 10.27
C ASN A 202 -11.43 22.03 11.50
N GLU A 203 -10.53 23.01 11.35
CA GLU A 203 -10.12 23.92 12.41
C GLU A 203 -11.28 24.79 12.90
N HIS A 204 -12.16 25.22 11.99
CA HIS A 204 -13.37 25.98 12.34
C HIS A 204 -14.31 25.11 13.20
N TYR A 205 -14.66 23.90 12.74
CA TYR A 205 -15.55 23.01 13.47
C TYR A 205 -14.92 22.47 14.75
N ALA A 206 -13.62 22.27 14.80
CA ALA A 206 -12.92 21.88 16.03
C ALA A 206 -13.01 23.00 17.09
N ARG A 207 -12.94 24.27 16.71
CA ARG A 207 -13.17 25.41 17.63
C ARG A 207 -14.64 25.50 18.06
N LEU A 208 -15.56 25.24 17.13
CA LEU A 208 -16.99 25.30 17.39
C LEU A 208 -17.46 24.20 18.35
N THR A 209 -16.96 22.99 18.19
CA THR A 209 -17.31 21.80 18.98
C THR A 209 -16.45 21.64 20.24
N GLY A 210 -15.23 22.20 20.22
CA GLY A 210 -14.23 21.94 21.27
C GLY A 210 -13.53 20.60 21.17
N LEU A 211 -13.69 19.86 20.06
CA LEU A 211 -13.22 18.50 19.84
C LEU A 211 -12.12 18.43 18.78
N PRO A 212 -11.17 17.51 18.89
CA PRO A 212 -10.21 17.26 17.84
C PRO A 212 -10.84 16.54 16.65
N TYR A 213 -10.47 16.88 15.42
CA TYR A 213 -10.92 16.22 14.20
C TYR A 213 -9.94 15.15 13.71
N ASP A 214 -10.41 14.18 12.90
CA ASP A 214 -9.55 13.15 12.29
C ASP A 214 -8.80 13.69 11.07
N GLU A 215 -7.50 13.96 11.22
CA GLU A 215 -6.62 14.41 10.12
C GLU A 215 -6.51 13.42 8.95
N LYS A 216 -6.86 12.14 9.15
CA LYS A 216 -6.82 11.13 8.08
C LYS A 216 -7.88 11.41 7.01
N CYS A 217 -8.92 12.17 7.35
CA CYS A 217 -9.99 12.57 6.41
C CYS A 217 -9.54 13.57 5.34
N LYS A 218 -8.31 14.10 5.37
CA LYS A 218 -7.73 14.95 4.32
C LYS A 218 -7.56 14.27 2.95
N ASN A 219 -7.67 12.94 2.89
CA ASN A 219 -7.58 12.21 1.63
C ASN A 219 -8.89 12.36 0.85
N CYS A 220 -8.85 13.02 -0.31
CA CYS A 220 -10.02 13.30 -1.16
C CYS A 220 -10.77 12.05 -1.64
N THR A 221 -10.11 10.88 -1.71
CA THR A 221 -10.75 9.61 -2.10
C THR A 221 -11.35 8.84 -0.92
N ARG A 222 -11.32 9.40 0.29
CA ARG A 222 -11.88 8.74 1.47
C ARG A 222 -13.41 8.66 1.35
N LEU A 223 -13.95 7.47 1.59
CA LEU A 223 -15.38 7.23 1.65
C LEU A 223 -15.92 7.51 3.06
N SER A 224 -17.09 8.15 3.11
CA SER A 224 -17.87 8.38 4.33
C SER A 224 -19.02 7.39 4.40
N GLY A 225 -19.14 6.62 5.49
CA GLY A 225 -20.25 5.67 5.68
C GLY A 225 -21.56 6.38 6.00
N LEU A 226 -22.65 5.88 5.46
CA LEU A 226 -23.98 6.32 5.86
C LEU A 226 -24.36 5.73 7.24
N ALA A 227 -25.28 6.39 7.92
CA ALA A 227 -25.89 5.90 9.16
C ALA A 227 -27.33 6.39 9.21
N TYR A 228 -28.23 5.62 9.79
CA TYR A 228 -29.59 6.09 10.01
C TYR A 228 -29.61 7.10 11.16
N ASP A 229 -30.09 8.29 10.84
CA ASP A 229 -30.28 9.39 11.80
C ASP A 229 -31.53 10.20 11.39
N PRO A 230 -32.69 9.97 12.02
CA PRO A 230 -33.94 10.69 11.69
C PRO A 230 -33.85 12.19 12.01
N GLU A 231 -32.91 12.60 12.90
CA GLU A 231 -32.65 13.97 13.29
C GLU A 231 -31.52 14.63 12.47
N ALA A 232 -31.03 14.00 11.41
CA ALA A 232 -29.98 14.56 10.57
C ALA A 232 -30.36 15.96 10.07
N TYR A 233 -29.44 16.90 10.23
CA TYR A 233 -29.62 18.27 9.74
C TYR A 233 -29.24 18.37 8.28
N PHE A 234 -30.06 19.05 7.47
CA PHE A 234 -29.75 19.33 6.10
C PHE A 234 -30.24 20.74 5.69
N GLN A 235 -29.31 21.56 5.21
CA GLN A 235 -29.54 22.94 4.73
C GLN A 235 -28.94 23.12 3.33
N PRO A 236 -29.74 22.98 2.27
CA PRO A 236 -29.24 23.09 0.90
C PRO A 236 -28.79 24.50 0.49
N ALA A 237 -29.17 25.51 1.25
CA ALA A 237 -28.82 26.91 1.04
C ALA A 237 -27.70 27.38 2.02
N ALA A 238 -26.95 26.48 2.62
CA ALA A 238 -25.82 26.83 3.46
C ALA A 238 -24.78 27.66 2.68
N THR A 239 -24.17 28.62 3.35
CA THR A 239 -23.15 29.49 2.73
C THR A 239 -21.85 28.76 2.54
N PRO A 240 -21.26 28.69 1.33
CA PRO A 240 -19.96 28.08 1.14
C PRO A 240 -18.89 28.71 2.05
N PHE A 241 -17.99 27.89 2.53
CA PHE A 241 -16.83 28.35 3.29
C PHE A 241 -15.80 28.94 2.32
N ILE A 242 -15.40 30.17 2.53
CA ILE A 242 -14.43 30.85 1.66
C ILE A 242 -13.02 30.50 2.12
N ILE A 243 -12.28 29.83 1.25
CA ILE A 243 -10.91 29.41 1.52
C ILE A 243 -9.95 30.54 1.22
N GLU A 244 -9.41 31.11 2.27
CA GLU A 244 -8.43 32.20 2.18
C GLU A 244 -7.05 31.64 1.76
N LYS A 245 -6.31 32.49 1.03
CA LYS A 245 -4.89 32.22 0.78
C LYS A 245 -4.18 31.96 2.11
N PRO A 246 -3.36 30.89 2.20
CA PRO A 246 -2.59 30.66 3.42
C PRO A 246 -1.78 31.90 3.73
N ARG A 247 -2.14 32.62 4.78
CA ARG A 247 -1.22 33.60 5.35
C ARG A 247 0.03 32.80 5.73
N PRO A 248 1.24 33.30 5.46
CA PRO A 248 2.44 32.65 5.98
C PRO A 248 2.21 32.47 7.48
N GLU A 249 1.99 31.22 7.89
CA GLU A 249 1.62 30.94 9.28
C GLU A 249 2.74 31.42 10.18
N GLU A 250 2.40 32.32 11.08
CA GLU A 250 3.13 32.53 12.31
C GLU A 250 2.95 31.30 13.23
N HIS A 251 3.58 30.17 12.84
CA HIS A 251 3.69 29.05 13.76
C HIS A 251 4.34 29.52 15.06
N PRO A 252 3.86 29.10 16.25
CA PRO A 252 4.55 29.33 17.52
C PRO A 252 6.02 28.92 17.46
N THR A 253 6.36 27.92 16.64
CA THR A 253 7.71 27.49 16.32
C THR A 253 8.47 28.51 15.47
N ARG A 254 7.81 29.25 14.58
CA ARG A 254 8.43 30.26 13.71
C ARG A 254 8.67 31.56 14.47
N LEU A 255 7.73 31.97 15.32
CA LEU A 255 7.93 33.07 16.29
C LEU A 255 9.08 32.76 17.27
N LYS A 256 9.16 31.51 17.75
CA LYS A 256 10.26 31.04 18.59
C LYS A 256 11.58 30.99 17.83
N ALA A 257 11.57 30.57 16.56
CA ALA A 257 12.74 30.55 15.70
C ALA A 257 13.17 31.97 15.27
N GLN A 258 12.23 32.89 15.01
CA GLN A 258 12.52 34.32 14.73
C GLN A 258 13.09 35.03 15.96
N ARG A 259 12.51 34.81 17.13
CA ARG A 259 13.04 35.33 18.41
C ARG A 259 14.42 34.76 18.72
N MET A 260 14.67 33.47 18.49
CA MET A 260 15.99 32.88 18.63
C MET A 260 16.99 33.41 17.60
N LYS A 261 16.55 33.70 16.39
CA LYS A 261 17.37 34.30 15.34
C LYS A 261 17.73 35.73 15.69
N LEU A 262 16.78 36.56 16.10
CA LEU A 262 17.02 37.96 16.53
C LEU A 262 17.98 38.02 17.71
N ARG A 263 17.78 37.21 18.72
CA ARG A 263 18.71 37.15 19.90
C ARG A 263 20.15 36.89 19.48
N ARG A 264 20.37 35.96 18.54
CA ARG A 264 21.73 35.67 18.02
C ARG A 264 22.32 36.85 17.24
N LEU A 265 21.49 37.57 16.50
CA LEU A 265 21.89 38.76 15.74
C LEU A 265 22.25 39.92 16.69
N VAL A 266 21.47 40.10 17.77
CA VAL A 266 21.74 41.07 18.82
C VAL A 266 23.06 40.73 19.52
N GLU A 267 23.25 39.49 19.97
CA GLU A 267 24.49 39.04 20.62
C GLU A 267 25.73 39.20 19.72
N ALA A 268 25.57 39.08 18.41
CA ALA A 268 26.63 39.34 17.45
C ALA A 268 26.90 40.86 17.29
N ALA A 269 25.85 41.66 17.25
CA ALA A 269 25.98 43.11 17.17
C ALA A 269 26.60 43.71 18.43
N GLU A 270 26.21 43.25 19.64
CA GLU A 270 26.78 43.64 20.92
C GLU A 270 28.28 43.38 20.96
N ARG A 271 28.72 42.21 20.44
CA ARG A 271 30.17 41.88 20.37
C ARG A 271 30.95 42.85 19.49
N VAL A 272 30.42 43.14 18.29
CA VAL A 272 31.08 44.10 17.40
C VAL A 272 31.21 45.47 18.05
N LEU A 273 30.13 45.94 18.71
CA LEU A 273 30.17 47.23 19.44
C LEU A 273 31.17 47.22 20.57
N ALA A 274 31.28 46.10 21.32
CA ALA A 274 32.26 45.96 22.38
C ALA A 274 33.68 45.92 21.82
N ASP A 275 33.94 45.23 20.72
CA ASP A 275 35.24 45.19 20.04
C ASP A 275 35.63 46.56 19.44
N GLU A 276 34.66 47.36 19.03
CA GLU A 276 34.86 48.74 18.59
C GLU A 276 34.98 49.75 19.77
N GLY A 277 34.86 49.29 21.00
CA GLY A 277 34.95 50.11 22.20
C GLY A 277 33.71 51.00 22.43
N VAL A 278 32.58 50.69 21.79
CA VAL A 278 31.30 51.44 21.90
C VAL A 278 30.46 50.79 22.99
N ALA A 279 30.27 51.51 24.09
CA ALA A 279 29.46 51.00 25.22
C ALA A 279 28.22 51.87 25.46
N TYR A 280 27.18 51.26 25.99
CA TYR A 280 25.94 51.94 26.36
C TYR A 280 26.19 52.69 27.69
N THR A 281 26.64 53.95 27.58
CA THR A 281 27.02 54.79 28.74
C THR A 281 26.36 56.15 28.67
N ALA A 282 26.33 56.89 29.80
CA ALA A 282 25.75 58.24 29.85
C ALA A 282 26.35 59.15 28.76
N HIS A 283 25.51 59.92 28.06
CA HIS A 283 25.80 60.77 26.90
C HIS A 283 26.12 60.05 25.57
N HIS A 284 26.23 58.73 25.54
CA HIS A 284 26.49 57.92 24.33
C HIS A 284 25.33 56.96 23.97
N HIS A 285 24.18 57.01 24.64
CA HIS A 285 23.06 56.13 24.43
C HIS A 285 22.55 56.18 22.98
N ASN A 286 22.35 57.36 22.39
CA ASN A 286 21.88 57.55 21.03
C ASN A 286 22.83 56.89 20.00
N GLU A 287 24.16 57.12 20.17
CA GLU A 287 25.16 56.55 19.28
C GLU A 287 25.15 55.03 19.33
N TYR A 288 25.07 54.44 20.53
CA TYR A 288 25.01 53.01 20.71
C TYR A 288 23.76 52.38 20.06
N ILE A 289 22.57 52.96 20.32
CA ILE A 289 21.29 52.51 19.74
C ILE A 289 21.31 52.58 18.21
N MET A 290 21.83 53.70 17.65
CA MET A 290 21.96 53.90 16.22
C MET A 290 22.91 52.89 15.59
N ARG A 291 24.09 52.64 16.15
CA ARG A 291 25.03 51.63 15.63
C ARG A 291 24.50 50.22 15.76
N MET A 292 23.82 49.86 16.86
CA MET A 292 23.07 48.61 17.01
C MET A 292 22.02 48.44 15.90
N GLY A 293 21.24 49.49 15.61
CA GLY A 293 20.22 49.45 14.56
C GLY A 293 20.83 49.24 13.17
N TYR A 294 21.96 49.85 12.84
CA TYR A 294 22.65 49.62 11.56
C TYR A 294 23.21 48.18 11.47
N LEU A 295 23.78 47.66 12.53
CA LEU A 295 24.27 46.27 12.53
C LEU A 295 23.11 45.26 12.36
N LEU A 296 22.01 45.47 13.08
CA LEU A 296 20.83 44.60 12.95
C LEU A 296 20.24 44.66 11.55
N ASN A 297 20.18 45.85 10.90
CA ASN A 297 19.78 45.98 9.52
C ASN A 297 20.76 45.26 8.58
N ALA A 298 22.05 45.47 8.71
CA ALA A 298 23.08 44.83 7.90
C ALA A 298 23.10 43.28 8.08
N TYR A 299 22.71 42.77 9.22
CA TYR A 299 22.53 41.34 9.47
C TYR A 299 21.21 40.78 9.00
N GLY A 300 20.31 41.61 8.42
CA GLY A 300 19.01 41.17 7.92
C GLY A 300 18.00 40.78 9.01
N ALA A 301 18.08 41.45 10.18
CA ALA A 301 17.08 41.30 11.23
C ALA A 301 15.74 41.93 10.72
N ASP A 302 14.61 41.27 11.02
CA ASP A 302 13.30 41.83 10.74
C ASP A 302 13.11 43.17 11.46
N ARG A 303 12.65 44.21 10.71
CA ARG A 303 12.55 45.57 11.19
C ARG A 303 11.64 45.70 12.41
N GLU A 304 10.47 45.09 12.36
CA GLU A 304 9.47 45.19 13.43
C GLU A 304 9.97 44.48 14.70
N ALA A 305 10.51 43.25 14.53
CA ALA A 305 11.05 42.49 15.62
C ALA A 305 12.28 43.16 16.28
N ALA A 306 13.14 43.81 15.47
CA ALA A 306 14.30 44.54 15.97
C ALA A 306 13.86 45.83 16.70
N THR A 307 12.84 46.55 16.16
CA THR A 307 12.31 47.76 16.80
C THR A 307 11.65 47.45 18.15
N ASP A 308 10.81 46.40 18.19
CA ASP A 308 10.12 45.95 19.40
C ASP A 308 11.12 45.53 20.50
N TRP A 309 12.21 44.85 20.09
CA TRP A 309 13.27 44.45 20.99
C TRP A 309 13.99 45.67 21.53
N ALA A 310 14.40 46.59 20.65
CA ALA A 310 15.18 47.79 21.04
C ALA A 310 14.39 48.73 21.97
N VAL A 311 13.11 48.96 21.70
CA VAL A 311 12.23 49.79 22.55
C VAL A 311 12.11 49.21 23.96
N LYS A 312 12.06 47.88 24.10
CA LYS A 312 11.98 47.21 25.39
C LYS A 312 13.33 47.16 26.10
N HIS A 313 14.40 47.03 25.32
CA HIS A 313 15.77 46.86 25.90
C HIS A 313 16.36 48.17 26.36
N PHE A 314 16.09 49.26 25.65
CA PHE A 314 16.58 50.63 25.96
C PHE A 314 15.46 51.51 26.50
N ALA A 315 14.61 50.95 27.37
CA ALA A 315 13.49 51.69 27.98
C ALA A 315 13.88 52.82 28.91
N ASP A 316 15.16 52.86 29.34
CA ASP A 316 15.77 53.91 30.15
C ASP A 316 16.29 55.12 29.36
N TYR A 317 16.23 55.06 28.01
CA TYR A 317 16.63 56.16 27.15
C TYR A 317 15.49 57.13 26.88
N ASP A 318 15.70 58.43 27.18
CA ASP A 318 14.65 59.49 27.03
C ASP A 318 14.29 59.85 25.59
N GLY A 319 15.01 59.34 24.60
CA GLY A 319 14.72 59.62 23.16
C GLY A 319 13.81 58.56 22.51
N ASP A 320 13.36 58.86 21.27
CA ASP A 320 12.54 57.94 20.49
C ASP A 320 13.37 56.83 19.84
N VAL A 321 13.53 55.71 20.58
CA VAL A 321 14.24 54.50 20.11
C VAL A 321 13.65 53.98 18.81
N ALA A 322 12.31 54.00 18.65
CA ALA A 322 11.64 53.53 17.45
C ALA A 322 11.94 54.40 16.22
N ALA A 323 12.10 55.72 16.41
CA ALA A 323 12.48 56.61 15.31
C ALA A 323 13.95 56.38 14.89
N ILE A 324 14.85 56.13 15.86
CA ILE A 324 16.23 55.77 15.55
C ILE A 324 16.30 54.47 14.71
N LEU A 325 15.64 53.42 15.14
CA LEU A 325 15.63 52.14 14.43
C LEU A 325 14.98 52.31 13.01
N ARG A 326 13.88 53.04 12.92
CA ARG A 326 13.26 53.37 11.60
C ARG A 326 14.22 54.04 10.65
N SER A 327 15.04 55.00 11.17
CA SER A 327 16.07 55.70 10.39
C SER A 327 17.19 54.74 9.94
N CYS A 328 17.62 53.82 10.77
CA CYS A 328 18.67 52.85 10.45
C CYS A 328 18.19 51.88 9.33
N TYR A 329 16.90 51.49 9.33
CA TYR A 329 16.31 50.60 8.32
C TYR A 329 15.88 51.31 7.03
N GLN A 330 16.05 52.64 6.88
CA GLN A 330 15.89 53.36 5.61
C GLN A 330 16.97 52.99 4.59
N ARG A 331 18.11 52.48 5.04
CA ARG A 331 19.16 51.94 4.16
C ARG A 331 18.84 50.54 3.71
N THR A 332 17.91 50.42 2.77
CA THR A 332 17.42 49.16 2.25
C THR A 332 18.45 48.40 1.41
N ASP A 333 19.43 49.09 0.86
CA ASP A 333 20.58 48.59 0.14
C ASP A 333 21.59 47.84 1.03
N GLU A 334 21.63 48.20 2.31
CA GLU A 334 22.48 47.55 3.31
C GLU A 334 21.79 46.38 4.02
N HIS A 335 20.49 46.14 3.81
CA HIS A 335 19.76 45.08 4.51
C HIS A 335 20.22 43.67 4.16
N GLY A 336 20.69 42.94 5.13
CA GLY A 336 21.15 41.55 4.97
C GLY A 336 22.47 41.39 4.19
N THR A 337 23.26 42.47 4.04
CA THR A 337 24.50 42.45 3.27
C THR A 337 25.69 41.92 4.07
N ARG A 338 25.61 41.90 5.40
CA ARG A 338 26.67 41.43 6.28
C ARG A 338 26.27 40.14 7.00
N ALA A 339 27.12 39.12 6.93
CA ALA A 339 26.94 37.93 7.76
C ALA A 339 27.38 38.25 9.20
N PRO A 340 26.54 37.95 10.22
CA PRO A 340 27.00 38.06 11.60
C PRO A 340 28.16 37.09 11.81
N GLU A 341 29.25 37.56 12.43
CA GLU A 341 30.33 36.69 12.83
C GLU A 341 29.79 35.77 13.91
N THR A 342 29.39 34.59 13.53
CA THR A 342 29.07 33.51 14.43
C THR A 342 30.40 32.94 14.88
N ASP A 343 30.70 33.14 16.14
CA ASP A 343 31.85 32.52 16.78
C ASP A 343 31.71 31.01 16.77
N ASN A 344 32.16 30.37 15.69
CA ASN A 344 32.44 28.95 15.69
C ASN A 344 33.70 28.60 16.51
N ARG A 345 34.36 29.60 17.06
CA ARG A 345 35.32 29.48 18.15
C ARG A 345 34.63 29.68 19.49
N ARG A 346 33.69 28.80 19.87
CA ARG A 346 33.61 28.45 21.28
C ARG A 346 35.04 28.00 21.66
N LYS A 347 35.73 28.81 22.43
CA LYS A 347 36.96 28.40 23.13
C LYS A 347 36.66 27.02 23.71
N ARG A 348 37.26 25.97 23.11
CA ARG A 348 37.42 24.70 23.79
C ARG A 348 38.09 25.01 25.11
N THR A 349 37.32 25.20 26.16
CA THR A 349 37.82 24.90 27.50
C THR A 349 38.16 23.42 27.43
N ALA A 350 39.38 23.08 27.82
CA ALA A 350 39.99 21.76 27.66
C ALA A 350 39.25 20.61 28.35
N ASP A 351 38.04 20.81 28.86
CA ASP A 351 37.27 19.86 29.68
C ASP A 351 35.81 19.60 29.18
N SER A 352 35.40 20.07 28.00
CA SER A 352 34.13 19.62 27.42
C SER A 352 34.41 18.61 26.31
N PRO A 353 34.00 17.34 26.44
CA PRO A 353 34.19 16.36 25.37
C PRO A 353 33.54 16.88 24.08
N GLY A 354 34.35 17.02 23.03
CA GLY A 354 33.89 17.43 21.70
C GLY A 354 32.81 16.43 21.20
N LYS A 355 31.89 16.92 20.36
CA LYS A 355 30.92 16.05 19.71
C LYS A 355 31.66 14.95 18.95
N ALA A 356 31.17 13.70 19.06
CA ALA A 356 31.78 12.57 18.36
C ALA A 356 31.79 12.85 16.81
N THR A 357 32.97 12.74 16.24
CA THR A 357 33.17 12.79 14.78
C THR A 357 32.81 11.41 14.16
N VAL A 358 32.72 11.33 12.87
CA VAL A 358 32.49 10.05 12.16
C VAL A 358 33.60 9.07 12.53
N ASP A 359 34.87 9.47 12.49
CA ASP A 359 36.01 8.63 12.83
C ASP A 359 35.94 8.05 14.26
N VAL A 360 35.44 8.83 15.22
CA VAL A 360 35.26 8.38 16.63
C VAL A 360 34.15 7.34 16.71
N ILE A 361 33.04 7.53 15.92
CA ILE A 361 31.93 6.59 15.89
C ILE A 361 32.37 5.26 15.24
N GLU A 362 33.07 5.32 14.12
CA GLU A 362 33.60 4.14 13.42
C GLU A 362 34.58 3.36 14.30
N ALA A 363 35.56 4.05 14.90
CA ALA A 363 36.52 3.44 15.82
C ALA A 363 35.83 2.81 17.03
N PHE A 364 34.79 3.44 17.58
CA PHE A 364 33.98 2.87 18.64
C PHE A 364 33.25 1.61 18.18
N LEU A 365 32.50 1.69 17.06
CA LEU A 365 31.75 0.56 16.56
C LEU A 365 32.63 -0.65 16.24
N THR A 366 33.81 -0.42 15.64
CA THR A 366 34.79 -1.49 15.34
C THR A 366 35.24 -2.22 16.61
N ARG A 367 35.40 -1.49 17.75
CA ARG A 367 35.74 -2.12 19.04
C ARG A 367 34.59 -2.84 19.71
N GLN A 368 33.32 -2.56 19.31
CA GLN A 368 32.19 -3.22 19.92
C GLN A 368 31.90 -4.59 19.27
N GLY A 369 32.37 -4.79 18.02
CA GLY A 369 32.19 -6.04 17.29
C GLY A 369 32.15 -5.84 15.78
N ARG A 370 31.67 -6.86 15.09
CA ARG A 370 31.56 -6.86 13.63
C ARG A 370 30.13 -6.60 13.19
N PHE A 371 29.97 -5.80 12.14
CA PHE A 371 28.69 -5.47 11.53
C PHE A 371 28.67 -5.97 10.08
N ARG A 372 27.52 -6.47 9.63
CA ARG A 372 27.29 -6.82 8.23
C ARG A 372 25.86 -6.54 7.82
N LYS A 373 25.65 -6.23 6.56
CA LYS A 373 24.32 -6.07 5.98
C LYS A 373 23.96 -7.29 5.18
N ASN A 374 22.93 -8.01 5.60
CA ASN A 374 22.38 -9.13 4.88
C ASN A 374 21.64 -8.64 3.61
N THR A 375 22.17 -8.97 2.43
CA THR A 375 21.64 -8.50 1.16
C THR A 375 20.29 -9.14 0.79
N VAL A 376 19.98 -10.29 1.38
CA VAL A 376 18.72 -11.02 1.16
C VAL A 376 17.57 -10.38 1.94
N THR A 377 17.74 -10.23 3.25
CA THR A 377 16.70 -9.65 4.11
C THR A 377 16.73 -8.13 4.18
N GLY A 378 17.84 -7.51 3.74
CA GLY A 378 18.09 -6.07 3.87
C GLY A 378 18.38 -5.63 5.30
N LYS A 379 18.47 -6.56 6.27
CA LYS A 379 18.72 -6.28 7.68
C LYS A 379 20.21 -6.16 7.97
N TYR A 380 20.52 -5.36 8.98
CA TYR A 380 21.85 -5.29 9.56
C TYR A 380 21.99 -6.37 10.63
N GLU A 381 23.15 -7.03 10.67
CA GLU A 381 23.51 -8.06 11.63
C GLU A 381 24.73 -7.61 12.42
N PHE A 382 24.81 -8.02 13.68
CA PHE A 382 25.88 -7.64 14.61
C PHE A 382 26.37 -8.86 15.38
N ALA A 383 27.67 -9.04 15.43
CA ALA A 383 28.36 -9.99 16.29
C ALA A 383 29.22 -9.21 17.31
N PRO A 384 28.98 -9.34 18.61
CA PRO A 384 29.81 -8.72 19.66
C PRO A 384 31.27 -9.13 19.54
N GLU A 385 32.17 -8.26 20.00
CA GLU A 385 33.61 -8.55 20.03
C GLU A 385 33.89 -9.91 20.71
N GLY A 386 34.74 -10.71 20.09
CA GLY A 386 35.08 -12.05 20.57
C GLY A 386 34.07 -13.14 20.28
N THR A 387 32.99 -12.85 19.55
CA THR A 387 32.03 -13.85 19.08
C THR A 387 31.99 -13.91 17.55
N GLU A 388 31.55 -15.06 17.04
CA GLU A 388 31.26 -15.24 15.60
C GLU A 388 29.77 -15.33 15.31
N ASP A 389 28.93 -15.28 16.34
CA ASP A 389 27.48 -15.40 16.23
C ASP A 389 26.87 -14.06 15.85
N PHE A 390 26.47 -13.93 14.58
CA PHE A 390 25.73 -12.78 14.07
C PHE A 390 24.24 -12.92 14.37
N GLY A 391 23.68 -11.90 15.04
CA GLY A 391 22.24 -11.74 15.23
C GLY A 391 21.72 -10.49 14.52
N ASP A 392 20.39 -10.42 14.28
CA ASP A 392 19.75 -9.23 13.74
C ASP A 392 20.03 -8.03 14.66
N LEU A 393 20.54 -6.93 14.11
CA LEU A 393 20.78 -5.68 14.85
C LEU A 393 19.45 -5.00 15.17
N THR A 394 19.04 -5.05 16.42
CA THR A 394 17.77 -4.50 16.89
C THR A 394 17.90 -3.02 17.29
N ASP A 395 16.75 -2.30 17.33
CA ASP A 395 16.70 -0.94 17.88
C ASP A 395 17.26 -0.84 19.30
N ARG A 396 17.11 -1.88 20.12
CA ARG A 396 17.66 -1.94 21.47
C ARG A 396 19.19 -1.96 21.44
N GLU A 397 19.78 -2.70 20.54
CA GLU A 397 21.24 -2.77 20.39
C GLU A 397 21.82 -1.47 19.88
N VAL A 398 21.21 -0.86 18.84
CA VAL A 398 21.60 0.47 18.36
C VAL A 398 21.50 1.52 19.48
N ASN A 399 20.45 1.51 20.28
CA ASN A 399 20.29 2.40 21.42
C ASN A 399 21.36 2.14 22.50
N SER A 400 21.75 0.88 22.71
CA SER A 400 22.77 0.49 23.67
C SER A 400 24.17 0.92 23.20
N LEU A 401 24.48 0.76 21.92
CA LEU A 401 25.71 1.24 21.28
C LEU A 401 25.81 2.77 21.38
N TRP A 402 24.75 3.48 20.99
CA TRP A 402 24.70 4.94 21.14
C TRP A 402 24.90 5.40 22.56
N ARG A 403 24.25 4.76 23.55
CA ARG A 403 24.40 5.10 24.96
C ARG A 403 25.82 4.86 25.47
N ARG A 404 26.48 3.76 25.07
CA ARG A 404 27.87 3.45 25.42
C ARG A 404 28.79 4.48 24.79
N LEU A 405 28.69 4.76 23.50
CA LEU A 405 29.48 5.78 22.82
C LEU A 405 29.44 7.14 23.55
N CYS A 406 28.23 7.59 23.93
CA CYS A 406 28.06 8.85 24.65
C CYS A 406 28.70 8.87 26.06
N LYS A 407 28.88 7.70 26.71
CA LYS A 407 29.47 7.57 28.01
C LYS A 407 30.98 7.41 27.97
N GLU A 408 31.48 6.67 27.00
CA GLU A 408 32.86 6.22 26.92
C GLU A 408 33.74 7.17 26.10
N GLU A 409 33.19 7.80 25.07
CA GLU A 409 33.95 8.60 24.10
C GLU A 409 33.50 10.08 24.10
N ALA A 410 32.37 10.36 23.43
CA ALA A 410 31.88 11.72 23.26
C ALA A 410 30.37 11.76 22.98
N PRO A 411 29.69 12.89 23.29
CA PRO A 411 28.30 13.07 22.97
C PRO A 411 28.03 12.93 21.45
N ALA A 412 27.10 12.05 21.08
CA ALA A 412 26.66 11.81 19.69
C ALA A 412 25.12 11.84 19.58
N ARG A 413 24.57 12.07 18.41
CA ARG A 413 23.15 11.82 18.16
C ARG A 413 23.00 10.35 17.79
N LYS A 414 21.89 9.72 18.19
CA LYS A 414 21.54 8.35 17.74
C LYS A 414 21.58 8.23 16.21
N GLN A 415 21.06 9.26 15.52
CA GLN A 415 21.02 9.29 14.07
C GLN A 415 22.41 9.28 13.41
N ASP A 416 23.41 9.88 14.03
CA ASP A 416 24.79 9.88 13.51
C ASP A 416 25.35 8.43 13.55
N VAL A 417 25.09 7.66 14.63
CA VAL A 417 25.46 6.24 14.74
C VAL A 417 24.72 5.40 13.71
N GLN A 418 23.41 5.59 13.54
CA GLN A 418 22.62 4.89 12.53
C GLN A 418 23.13 5.18 11.12
N THR A 419 23.47 6.43 10.81
CA THR A 419 23.98 6.81 9.48
C THR A 419 25.32 6.12 9.17
N VAL A 420 26.20 5.93 10.16
CA VAL A 420 27.44 5.17 9.97
C VAL A 420 27.13 3.68 9.73
N ILE A 421 26.24 3.08 10.52
CA ILE A 421 25.83 1.67 10.32
C ILE A 421 25.14 1.47 8.97
N GLU A 422 24.40 2.46 8.48
CA GLU A 422 23.69 2.41 7.19
C GLU A 422 24.58 2.80 5.98
N SER A 423 25.86 3.08 6.20
CA SER A 423 26.83 3.46 5.16
C SER A 423 27.66 2.25 4.69
N ASP A 424 28.66 2.52 3.87
CA ASP A 424 29.68 1.57 3.39
C ASP A 424 30.71 1.15 4.48
N PHE A 425 30.56 1.66 5.69
CA PHE A 425 31.25 1.15 6.88
C PHE A 425 30.92 -0.31 7.16
N VAL A 426 29.71 -0.75 6.82
CA VAL A 426 29.21 -2.10 7.06
C VAL A 426 29.30 -2.93 5.78
N GLU A 427 29.98 -4.08 5.86
CA GLU A 427 30.15 -4.99 4.72
C GLU A 427 28.81 -5.63 4.27
N LEU A 428 28.69 -5.84 2.95
CA LEU A 428 27.59 -6.57 2.39
C LEU A 428 27.79 -8.08 2.53
N TYR A 429 26.79 -8.79 2.98
CA TYR A 429 26.82 -10.22 3.24
C TYR A 429 25.70 -10.94 2.51
N ASN A 430 26.05 -11.91 1.67
CA ASN A 430 25.07 -12.83 1.08
C ASN A 430 25.23 -14.21 1.71
N PRO A 431 24.28 -14.68 2.52
CA PRO A 431 24.38 -15.94 3.26
C PRO A 431 24.51 -17.18 2.36
N PHE A 432 23.91 -17.14 1.18
CA PHE A 432 23.93 -18.27 0.26
C PHE A 432 25.26 -18.40 -0.46
N ARG A 433 25.86 -17.27 -0.88
CA ARG A 433 27.19 -17.25 -1.49
C ARG A 433 28.26 -17.68 -0.50
N GLU A 434 28.24 -17.13 0.72
CA GLU A 434 29.21 -17.50 1.75
C GLU A 434 29.13 -18.99 2.10
N TYR A 435 27.89 -19.52 2.21
CA TYR A 435 27.68 -20.94 2.44
C TYR A 435 28.29 -21.80 1.32
N VAL A 436 28.01 -21.44 0.07
CA VAL A 436 28.47 -22.22 -1.11
C VAL A 436 29.98 -22.12 -1.28
N ASP A 437 30.59 -20.96 -1.02
CA ASP A 437 32.05 -20.75 -1.12
C ASP A 437 32.83 -21.55 -0.07
N ALA A 438 32.20 -21.88 1.07
CA ALA A 438 32.78 -22.71 2.11
C ALA A 438 32.63 -24.23 1.86
N LEU A 439 31.97 -24.67 0.79
CA LEU A 439 31.74 -26.07 0.48
C LEU A 439 32.98 -26.78 -0.06
N PRO A 440 33.14 -28.08 0.22
CA PRO A 440 34.18 -28.89 -0.43
C PRO A 440 33.88 -29.10 -1.91
N ALA A 441 34.90 -29.37 -2.69
CA ALA A 441 34.68 -29.77 -4.08
C ALA A 441 33.95 -31.13 -4.18
N TRP A 442 32.93 -31.22 -5.05
CA TRP A 442 32.28 -32.48 -5.35
C TRP A 442 33.24 -33.44 -6.06
N ASN A 443 33.25 -34.70 -5.67
CA ASN A 443 34.12 -35.75 -6.24
C ASN A 443 33.78 -36.12 -7.70
N GLY A 444 32.66 -35.63 -8.25
CA GLY A 444 32.23 -35.83 -9.64
C GLY A 444 31.55 -37.21 -9.91
N THR A 445 31.45 -38.10 -8.95
CA THR A 445 30.95 -39.48 -9.14
C THR A 445 29.80 -39.84 -8.20
N THR A 446 29.86 -39.45 -6.93
CA THR A 446 28.86 -39.84 -5.94
C THR A 446 27.60 -38.96 -6.08
N ASP A 447 26.45 -39.63 -6.23
CA ASP A 447 25.14 -38.90 -6.32
C ASP A 447 24.53 -38.71 -4.91
N TYR A 448 24.96 -37.65 -4.24
CA TYR A 448 24.46 -37.30 -2.91
C TYR A 448 22.99 -36.80 -2.95
N ILE A 449 22.60 -36.08 -4.04
CA ILE A 449 21.22 -35.64 -4.22
C ILE A 449 20.28 -36.83 -4.42
N GLY A 450 20.72 -37.81 -5.22
CA GLY A 450 19.97 -39.06 -5.39
C GLY A 450 19.81 -39.88 -4.08
N ARG A 451 20.85 -39.89 -3.21
CA ARG A 451 20.75 -40.51 -1.89
C ARG A 451 19.74 -39.80 -1.01
N LEU A 452 19.74 -38.46 -0.98
CA LEU A 452 18.74 -37.69 -0.24
C LEU A 452 17.32 -37.93 -0.77
N ALA A 453 17.15 -38.06 -2.08
CA ALA A 453 15.86 -38.38 -2.68
C ALA A 453 15.38 -39.81 -2.28
N ALA A 454 16.29 -40.75 -2.08
CA ALA A 454 15.96 -42.12 -1.72
C ALA A 454 15.32 -42.27 -0.32
N ASP A 455 15.49 -41.26 0.56
CA ASP A 455 14.80 -41.22 1.87
C ASP A 455 13.26 -41.07 1.71
N VAL A 456 12.79 -40.67 0.53
CA VAL A 456 11.36 -40.48 0.22
C VAL A 456 10.88 -41.67 -0.63
N HIS A 457 10.10 -42.53 -0.04
CA HIS A 457 9.53 -43.69 -0.73
C HIS A 457 8.22 -43.31 -1.40
N VAL A 458 8.27 -43.03 -2.70
CA VAL A 458 7.09 -42.72 -3.50
C VAL A 458 6.40 -43.99 -3.99
N ARG A 459 5.09 -43.95 -4.11
CA ARG A 459 4.27 -45.11 -4.52
C ARG A 459 4.50 -45.53 -5.97
N GLU A 460 4.62 -44.57 -6.84
CA GLU A 460 4.75 -44.74 -8.29
C GLU A 460 5.81 -43.76 -8.82
N ASP A 461 6.44 -44.06 -9.95
CA ASP A 461 7.37 -43.17 -10.66
C ASP A 461 8.61 -42.73 -9.86
N GLY A 462 9.22 -43.66 -9.06
CA GLY A 462 10.39 -43.34 -8.21
C GLY A 462 11.57 -42.75 -8.99
N ASP A 463 11.87 -43.27 -10.18
CA ASP A 463 12.94 -42.72 -11.03
C ASP A 463 12.63 -41.30 -11.50
N LEU A 464 11.35 -41.00 -11.78
CA LEU A 464 10.90 -39.67 -12.14
C LEU A 464 11.05 -38.68 -10.96
N PHE A 465 10.71 -39.16 -9.74
CA PHE A 465 10.90 -38.39 -8.52
C PHE A 465 12.37 -37.98 -8.35
N VAL A 466 13.29 -38.95 -8.37
CA VAL A 466 14.73 -38.67 -8.18
C VAL A 466 15.25 -37.68 -9.22
N ARG A 467 14.87 -37.87 -10.49
CA ARG A 467 15.28 -37.01 -11.58
C ARG A 467 14.75 -35.58 -11.43
N PHE A 468 13.47 -35.42 -11.12
CA PHE A 468 12.84 -34.10 -11.00
C PHE A 468 13.23 -33.41 -9.70
N PHE A 469 13.37 -34.14 -8.59
CA PHE A 469 13.90 -33.62 -7.34
C PHE A 469 15.32 -33.04 -7.53
N LYS A 470 16.19 -33.77 -8.24
CA LYS A 470 17.55 -33.29 -8.55
C LYS A 470 17.50 -31.96 -9.31
N LYS A 471 16.70 -31.87 -10.37
CA LYS A 471 16.52 -30.62 -11.14
C LYS A 471 15.98 -29.50 -10.28
N TRP A 472 14.95 -29.78 -9.51
CA TRP A 472 14.32 -28.82 -8.63
C TRP A 472 15.26 -28.29 -7.54
N LEU A 473 16.06 -29.16 -6.91
CA LEU A 473 17.05 -28.76 -5.90
C LEU A 473 18.19 -27.92 -6.49
N VAL A 474 18.66 -28.29 -7.69
CA VAL A 474 19.68 -27.51 -8.39
C VAL A 474 19.13 -26.16 -8.81
N ALA A 475 17.87 -26.08 -9.31
CA ALA A 475 17.18 -24.85 -9.65
C ALA A 475 16.97 -23.96 -8.39
N MET A 476 16.64 -24.54 -7.23
CA MET A 476 16.55 -23.85 -5.96
C MET A 476 17.89 -23.17 -5.62
N LEU A 477 19.00 -23.90 -5.69
CA LEU A 477 20.31 -23.29 -5.43
C LEU A 477 20.68 -22.24 -6.46
N ALA A 478 20.36 -22.48 -7.73
CA ALA A 478 20.63 -21.53 -8.81
C ALA A 478 19.90 -20.18 -8.58
N SER A 479 18.63 -20.22 -8.18
CA SER A 479 17.84 -19.01 -7.88
C SER A 479 18.36 -18.22 -6.67
N LEU A 480 19.09 -18.85 -5.75
CA LEU A 480 19.74 -18.19 -4.62
C LEU A 480 21.07 -17.50 -4.98
N LEU A 481 21.67 -17.91 -6.09
CA LEU A 481 22.99 -17.43 -6.52
C LEU A 481 22.95 -16.47 -7.72
N ASP A 482 21.88 -16.52 -8.50
CA ASP A 482 21.70 -15.72 -9.71
C ASP A 482 20.35 -15.00 -9.69
N GLU A 483 20.37 -13.67 -9.75
CA GLU A 483 19.19 -12.80 -9.65
C GLU A 483 18.21 -12.93 -10.84
N GLU A 484 18.67 -13.44 -11.99
CA GLU A 484 17.85 -13.65 -13.18
C GLU A 484 17.20 -15.04 -13.23
N THR A 485 17.65 -15.95 -12.37
CA THR A 485 17.13 -17.33 -12.31
C THR A 485 16.01 -17.44 -11.31
N VAL A 486 14.88 -18.03 -11.73
CA VAL A 486 13.72 -18.32 -10.87
C VAL A 486 13.34 -19.79 -10.99
N ASN A 487 13.17 -20.47 -9.87
CA ASN A 487 12.64 -21.84 -9.85
C ASN A 487 11.11 -21.79 -10.00
N HIS A 488 10.60 -22.22 -11.15
CA HIS A 488 9.19 -22.14 -11.48
C HIS A 488 8.36 -23.33 -10.98
N GLU A 489 9.02 -24.45 -10.66
CA GLU A 489 8.38 -25.70 -10.28
C GLU A 489 8.13 -25.75 -8.77
N ILE A 490 6.99 -26.33 -8.40
CA ILE A 490 6.52 -26.50 -7.03
C ILE A 490 6.57 -27.99 -6.70
N LEU A 491 7.48 -28.38 -5.82
CA LEU A 491 7.57 -29.77 -5.34
C LEU A 491 6.46 -30.06 -4.33
N VAL A 492 5.61 -31.06 -4.57
CA VAL A 492 4.49 -31.39 -3.67
C VAL A 492 4.59 -32.85 -3.21
N LEU A 493 4.62 -33.03 -1.89
CA LEU A 493 4.58 -34.36 -1.26
C LEU A 493 3.16 -34.66 -0.76
N ILE A 494 2.54 -35.71 -1.32
CA ILE A 494 1.18 -36.12 -1.02
C ILE A 494 1.20 -37.40 -0.22
N GLY A 495 0.38 -37.47 0.82
CA GLY A 495 0.30 -38.72 1.63
C GLY A 495 -0.29 -38.44 3.01
N ARG A 496 -0.50 -39.49 3.76
CA ARG A 496 -1.12 -39.43 5.09
C ARG A 496 -0.36 -38.50 6.04
N GLN A 497 -1.04 -38.00 7.02
CA GLN A 497 -0.45 -37.18 8.07
C GLN A 497 0.54 -37.98 8.91
N GLY A 498 1.60 -37.33 9.41
CA GLY A 498 2.58 -37.94 10.35
C GLY A 498 3.74 -38.68 9.69
N ILE A 499 3.89 -38.71 8.36
CA ILE A 499 5.00 -39.36 7.64
C ILE A 499 6.18 -38.42 7.34
N TYR A 500 6.40 -37.39 8.14
CA TYR A 500 7.54 -36.46 8.07
C TYR A 500 7.59 -35.53 6.83
N LYS A 501 6.53 -35.37 6.01
CA LYS A 501 6.55 -34.56 4.80
C LYS A 501 7.12 -33.13 5.04
N THR A 502 6.48 -32.36 5.92
CA THR A 502 6.91 -30.98 6.25
C THR A 502 8.28 -30.95 6.92
N THR A 503 8.58 -31.93 7.77
CA THR A 503 9.89 -32.04 8.44
C THR A 503 11.01 -32.29 7.45
N TRP A 504 10.82 -33.19 6.48
CA TRP A 504 11.81 -33.48 5.44
C TRP A 504 12.04 -32.26 4.55
N LEU A 505 10.96 -31.56 4.11
CA LEU A 505 11.06 -30.32 3.32
C LEU A 505 11.80 -29.22 4.09
N ASN A 506 11.53 -29.04 5.38
CA ASN A 506 12.26 -28.09 6.22
C ASN A 506 13.75 -28.46 6.33
N ASN A 507 14.06 -29.73 6.42
CA ASN A 507 15.43 -30.24 6.50
C ASN A 507 16.16 -30.23 5.14
N LEU A 508 15.58 -29.75 4.07
CA LEU A 508 16.34 -29.51 2.83
C LEU A 508 17.33 -28.35 2.99
N LEU A 509 17.02 -27.35 3.84
CA LEU A 509 17.97 -26.28 4.13
C LEU A 509 18.92 -26.67 5.27
N PRO A 510 20.24 -26.39 5.13
CA PRO A 510 21.20 -26.64 6.20
C PRO A 510 20.90 -25.79 7.44
N PRO A 511 21.36 -26.20 8.64
CA PRO A 511 21.07 -25.48 9.88
C PRO A 511 21.38 -23.98 9.83
N GLU A 512 22.46 -23.58 9.18
CA GLU A 512 22.92 -22.20 9.03
C GLU A 512 21.95 -21.35 8.18
N LEU A 513 21.27 -21.99 7.22
CA LEU A 513 20.31 -21.35 6.31
C LEU A 513 18.86 -21.63 6.65
N ARG A 514 18.57 -22.38 7.72
CA ARG A 514 17.21 -22.80 8.09
C ARG A 514 16.30 -21.62 8.43
N ARG A 515 16.83 -20.49 8.86
CA ARG A 515 16.07 -19.25 9.04
C ARG A 515 15.44 -18.69 7.76
N TYR A 516 15.87 -19.16 6.60
CA TYR A 516 15.31 -18.81 5.29
C TYR A 516 14.25 -19.81 4.79
N PHE A 517 13.80 -20.71 5.67
CA PHE A 517 12.63 -21.54 5.45
C PHE A 517 11.38 -20.83 5.98
N TYR A 518 10.36 -20.71 5.15
CA TYR A 518 9.08 -20.13 5.53
C TYR A 518 7.97 -21.16 5.40
N LEU A 519 7.23 -21.41 6.49
CA LEU A 519 6.08 -22.28 6.52
C LEU A 519 4.81 -21.46 6.48
N LYS A 520 4.03 -21.60 5.42
CA LYS A 520 2.74 -20.96 5.26
C LYS A 520 1.63 -21.96 5.57
N SER A 521 1.09 -21.90 6.78
CA SER A 521 0.00 -22.77 7.27
C SER A 521 -1.40 -22.30 6.89
N ASN A 522 -1.57 -21.07 6.39
CA ASN A 522 -2.84 -20.54 5.90
C ASN A 522 -2.72 -20.16 4.43
N SER A 523 -2.98 -21.11 3.56
CA SER A 523 -2.83 -20.96 2.11
C SER A 523 -3.97 -20.16 1.46
N ARG A 524 -5.06 -19.88 2.20
CA ARG A 524 -6.32 -19.30 1.66
C ARG A 524 -6.24 -17.84 1.23
N ASN A 525 -5.19 -17.10 1.57
CA ASN A 525 -5.05 -15.70 1.15
C ASN A 525 -3.60 -15.36 0.84
N ILE A 526 -3.33 -14.94 -0.39
CA ILE A 526 -2.05 -14.35 -0.77
C ILE A 526 -2.12 -12.85 -0.49
N THR A 527 -1.27 -12.38 0.41
CA THR A 527 -1.21 -11.00 0.90
C THR A 527 -0.01 -10.26 0.30
N ARG A 528 0.10 -8.96 0.60
CA ARG A 528 1.30 -8.17 0.25
C ARG A 528 2.56 -8.68 0.94
N ASP A 529 2.42 -9.21 2.14
CA ASP A 529 3.55 -9.74 2.90
C ASP A 529 4.11 -11.01 2.23
N ASP A 530 3.26 -11.77 1.54
CA ASP A 530 3.69 -12.92 0.74
C ASP A 530 4.58 -12.54 -0.45
N LEU A 531 4.48 -11.30 -0.97
CA LEU A 531 5.39 -10.81 -2.01
C LEU A 531 6.80 -10.58 -1.47
N LEU A 532 6.95 -10.13 -0.23
CA LEU A 532 8.25 -9.95 0.40
C LEU A 532 8.93 -11.30 0.68
N THR A 533 8.14 -12.34 0.98
CA THR A 533 8.68 -13.69 1.20
C THR A 533 9.43 -14.21 -0.03
N LEU A 534 9.06 -13.78 -1.25
CA LEU A 534 9.74 -14.18 -2.49
C LEU A 534 11.21 -13.72 -2.55
N SER A 535 11.55 -12.65 -1.87
CA SER A 535 12.89 -12.06 -1.87
C SER A 535 13.67 -12.30 -0.58
N GLU A 536 13.01 -12.77 0.48
CA GLU A 536 13.60 -12.91 1.82
C GLU A 536 13.81 -14.36 2.25
N PHE A 537 13.11 -15.33 1.61
CA PHE A 537 13.21 -16.74 1.95
C PHE A 537 13.70 -17.58 0.77
N ALA A 538 14.49 -18.59 1.08
CA ALA A 538 15.01 -19.54 0.10
C ALA A 538 13.97 -20.60 -0.29
N LEU A 539 13.20 -21.07 0.69
CA LEU A 539 12.22 -22.13 0.51
C LEU A 539 10.91 -21.77 1.23
N VAL A 540 9.83 -21.67 0.46
CA VAL A 540 8.49 -21.43 0.94
C VAL A 540 7.69 -22.70 0.86
N CYS A 541 7.31 -23.24 2.02
CA CYS A 541 6.51 -24.47 2.12
C CYS A 541 5.04 -24.13 2.39
N LEU A 542 4.17 -24.63 1.53
CA LEU A 542 2.71 -24.48 1.61
C LEU A 542 2.10 -25.74 2.21
N GLU A 543 1.46 -25.61 3.35
CA GLU A 543 0.73 -26.74 3.95
C GLU A 543 -0.71 -26.81 3.44
N GLU A 544 -1.25 -28.02 3.40
CA GLU A 544 -2.67 -28.27 3.10
C GLU A 544 -3.11 -27.68 1.75
N LEU A 545 -2.34 -27.94 0.69
CA LEU A 545 -2.64 -27.46 -0.66
C LEU A 545 -4.02 -27.90 -1.17
N ASP A 546 -4.55 -29.00 -0.65
CA ASP A 546 -5.89 -29.51 -0.96
C ASP A 546 -7.03 -28.64 -0.40
N GLU A 547 -6.76 -27.70 0.51
CA GLU A 547 -7.72 -26.72 0.99
C GLU A 547 -7.76 -25.44 0.14
N MET A 548 -6.82 -25.26 -0.80
CA MET A 548 -6.74 -24.07 -1.66
C MET A 548 -7.80 -24.07 -2.76
N GLU A 549 -8.45 -22.93 -2.96
CA GLU A 549 -9.35 -22.73 -4.10
C GLU A 549 -8.57 -22.54 -5.41
N SER A 550 -9.22 -22.80 -6.54
CA SER A 550 -8.63 -22.62 -7.89
C SER A 550 -8.08 -21.20 -8.12
N LYS A 551 -8.67 -20.19 -7.49
CA LYS A 551 -8.21 -18.80 -7.58
C LYS A 551 -6.85 -18.61 -6.90
N GLU A 552 -6.65 -19.21 -5.76
CA GLU A 552 -5.42 -19.13 -4.96
C GLU A 552 -4.29 -19.90 -5.63
N LEU A 553 -4.57 -21.10 -6.15
CA LEU A 553 -3.62 -21.86 -6.96
C LEU A 553 -3.15 -21.08 -8.19
N ASN A 554 -4.04 -20.33 -8.83
CA ASN A 554 -3.68 -19.48 -9.97
C ASN A 554 -2.86 -18.25 -9.56
N GLN A 555 -3.12 -17.67 -8.39
CA GLN A 555 -2.29 -16.60 -7.83
C GLN A 555 -0.88 -17.13 -7.52
N LEU A 556 -0.77 -18.31 -6.92
CA LEU A 556 0.51 -18.94 -6.65
C LEU A 556 1.31 -19.18 -7.93
N LYS A 557 0.69 -19.68 -9.00
CA LYS A 557 1.32 -19.82 -10.32
C LYS A 557 1.86 -18.50 -10.87
N ALA A 558 1.16 -17.39 -10.62
CA ALA A 558 1.63 -16.06 -11.00
C ALA A 558 2.85 -15.64 -10.18
N LEU A 559 2.88 -15.94 -8.89
CA LEU A 559 4.03 -15.65 -8.03
C LEU A 559 5.28 -16.40 -8.47
N THR A 560 5.19 -17.69 -8.79
CA THR A 560 6.35 -18.49 -9.22
C THR A 560 7.00 -18.01 -10.52
N THR A 561 6.36 -17.11 -11.28
CA THR A 561 6.89 -16.56 -12.53
C THR A 561 7.38 -15.12 -12.43
N MET A 562 7.20 -14.48 -11.30
CA MET A 562 7.71 -13.13 -11.08
C MET A 562 9.24 -13.16 -10.93
N ARG A 563 9.96 -12.36 -11.68
CA ARG A 563 11.43 -12.27 -11.55
C ARG A 563 11.88 -11.32 -10.46
N HIS A 564 11.12 -10.27 -10.25
CA HIS A 564 11.48 -9.21 -9.30
C HIS A 564 10.26 -8.83 -8.48
N VAL A 565 10.48 -8.54 -7.23
CA VAL A 565 9.50 -8.00 -6.30
C VAL A 565 9.77 -6.51 -6.12
N SER A 566 8.76 -5.68 -6.40
CA SER A 566 8.87 -4.24 -6.26
C SER A 566 7.92 -3.78 -5.17
N GLU A 567 8.33 -3.95 -3.92
CA GLU A 567 7.56 -3.55 -2.74
C GLU A 567 8.39 -2.65 -1.82
N ARG A 568 7.69 -1.88 -1.02
CA ARG A 568 8.31 -1.03 -0.02
C ARG A 568 8.28 -1.79 1.31
N ALA A 569 9.45 -2.14 1.84
CA ALA A 569 9.56 -2.72 3.18
C ALA A 569 8.97 -1.76 4.22
N ALA A 570 8.46 -2.29 5.33
CA ALA A 570 7.94 -1.48 6.42
C ALA A 570 9.02 -0.47 6.88
N TYR A 571 8.63 0.81 6.94
CA TYR A 571 9.50 1.94 7.31
C TYR A 571 10.61 2.33 6.30
N ALA A 572 10.77 1.64 5.17
CA ALA A 572 11.76 2.02 4.15
C ALA A 572 11.38 3.36 3.49
N ARG A 573 12.38 4.22 3.25
CA ARG A 573 12.19 5.53 2.58
C ARG A 573 11.86 5.39 1.10
N TYR A 574 12.47 4.40 0.44
CA TYR A 574 12.40 4.16 -0.99
C TYR A 574 11.79 2.79 -1.28
N LYS A 575 11.24 2.65 -2.48
CA LYS A 575 10.80 1.38 -3.03
C LYS A 575 12.03 0.68 -3.59
N GLU A 576 12.30 -0.54 -3.12
CA GLU A 576 13.39 -1.36 -3.62
C GLU A 576 12.84 -2.42 -4.59
N VAL A 577 13.59 -2.69 -5.63
CA VAL A 577 13.38 -3.83 -6.51
C VAL A 577 14.33 -4.92 -6.05
N ARG A 578 13.78 -6.05 -5.60
CA ARG A 578 14.55 -7.19 -5.12
C ARG A 578 14.35 -8.40 -6.02
N PRO A 579 15.35 -9.25 -6.24
CA PRO A 579 15.19 -10.46 -7.01
C PRO A 579 14.26 -11.45 -6.30
N HIS A 580 13.56 -12.28 -7.07
CA HIS A 580 12.83 -13.41 -6.57
C HIS A 580 13.78 -14.59 -6.41
N ILE A 581 14.05 -14.99 -5.18
CA ILE A 581 14.95 -16.08 -4.84
C ILE A 581 14.24 -17.33 -4.31
N ALA A 582 12.97 -17.22 -3.93
CA ALA A 582 12.23 -18.28 -3.28
C ALA A 582 11.92 -19.44 -4.23
N SER A 583 12.17 -20.65 -3.79
CA SER A 583 11.60 -21.84 -4.37
C SER A 583 10.38 -22.28 -3.57
N PHE A 584 9.45 -22.96 -4.23
CA PHE A 584 8.22 -23.42 -3.59
C PHE A 584 8.19 -24.93 -3.42
N CYS A 585 7.71 -25.35 -2.28
CA CYS A 585 7.31 -26.72 -2.03
C CYS A 585 5.97 -26.76 -1.27
N GLY A 586 5.37 -27.93 -1.13
CA GLY A 586 4.14 -28.03 -0.36
C GLY A 586 3.77 -29.45 0.01
N THR A 587 2.76 -29.56 0.86
CA THR A 587 2.20 -30.83 1.30
C THR A 587 0.70 -30.87 1.04
N SER A 588 0.20 -32.07 0.74
CA SER A 588 -1.23 -32.36 0.65
C SER A 588 -1.53 -33.69 1.32
N ASN A 589 -2.72 -33.84 1.87
CA ASN A 589 -3.23 -35.10 2.36
C ASN A 589 -4.15 -35.78 1.34
N ASN A 590 -4.65 -35.01 0.36
CA ASN A 590 -5.49 -35.50 -0.69
C ASN A 590 -4.69 -35.66 -2.00
N ARG A 591 -4.85 -36.83 -2.65
CA ARG A 591 -4.22 -37.11 -3.94
C ARG A 591 -4.72 -36.16 -5.03
N GLN A 592 -6.01 -35.86 -5.06
CA GLN A 592 -6.65 -35.00 -6.06
C GLN A 592 -6.75 -33.56 -5.56
N PHE A 593 -5.83 -32.69 -5.98
CA PHE A 593 -5.82 -31.27 -5.61
C PHE A 593 -5.62 -30.31 -6.79
N LEU A 594 -5.22 -30.83 -7.97
CA LEU A 594 -5.02 -30.01 -9.17
C LEU A 594 -6.35 -29.72 -9.87
N ASN A 595 -6.83 -28.48 -9.71
CA ASN A 595 -8.12 -28.03 -10.23
C ASN A 595 -8.04 -27.30 -11.60
N ASP A 596 -6.84 -27.12 -12.17
CA ASP A 596 -6.65 -26.38 -13.41
C ASP A 596 -6.19 -27.28 -14.56
N LEU A 597 -7.00 -27.35 -15.59
CA LEU A 597 -6.72 -28.17 -16.79
C LEU A 597 -5.61 -27.59 -17.69
N SER A 598 -5.16 -26.34 -17.46
CA SER A 598 -4.28 -25.63 -18.42
C SER A 598 -2.89 -25.31 -17.91
N GLY A 599 -2.60 -25.48 -16.62
CA GLY A 599 -1.39 -24.92 -15.99
C GLY A 599 -0.66 -25.86 -15.04
N ASN A 600 -0.81 -27.17 -15.17
CA ASN A 600 -0.26 -28.15 -14.21
C ASN A 600 1.24 -28.39 -14.35
N ARG A 601 1.91 -27.91 -15.40
CA ARG A 601 3.35 -28.10 -15.67
C ARG A 601 4.30 -27.55 -14.57
N ARG A 602 3.78 -26.69 -13.68
CA ARG A 602 4.57 -26.15 -12.55
C ARG A 602 4.53 -27.02 -11.31
N TRP A 603 3.57 -27.95 -11.25
CA TRP A 603 3.39 -28.82 -10.11
C TRP A 603 4.16 -30.10 -10.31
N MET A 604 4.97 -30.49 -9.33
CA MET A 604 5.66 -31.77 -9.23
C MET A 604 5.09 -32.56 -8.06
N PRO A 605 3.87 -33.11 -8.16
CA PRO A 605 3.24 -33.87 -7.11
C PRO A 605 3.75 -35.31 -7.10
N PHE A 606 4.05 -35.83 -5.92
CA PHE A 606 4.41 -37.24 -5.73
C PHE A 606 3.67 -37.82 -4.54
N GLU A 607 3.04 -38.99 -4.73
CA GLU A 607 2.39 -39.73 -3.65
C GLU A 607 3.43 -40.50 -2.86
N VAL A 608 3.58 -40.15 -1.58
CA VAL A 608 4.58 -40.66 -0.66
C VAL A 608 3.96 -41.75 0.24
N GLU A 609 4.54 -42.93 0.24
CA GLU A 609 4.16 -44.01 1.14
C GLU A 609 4.77 -43.83 2.53
N SER A 610 6.07 -43.49 2.58
CA SER A 610 6.82 -43.23 3.80
C SER A 610 8.02 -42.33 3.50
N ILE A 611 8.54 -41.70 4.55
CA ILE A 611 9.81 -40.99 4.54
C ILE A 611 10.63 -41.53 5.68
N ASP A 612 11.89 -41.87 5.41
CA ASP A 612 12.83 -42.32 6.45
C ASP A 612 12.96 -41.21 7.51
N SER A 613 13.07 -41.64 8.78
CA SER A 613 13.12 -40.70 9.89
C SER A 613 14.27 -39.67 9.69
N PRO A 614 13.99 -38.37 9.55
CA PRO A 614 15.05 -37.39 9.39
C PRO A 614 15.96 -37.22 10.61
N TYR A 615 15.62 -37.90 11.72
CA TYR A 615 16.42 -37.93 12.93
C TYR A 615 17.44 -39.09 12.90
N ASP A 616 17.10 -40.16 12.22
CA ASP A 616 17.96 -41.35 12.08
C ASP A 616 18.80 -41.25 10.78
N HIS A 617 18.32 -40.51 9.79
CA HIS A 617 18.95 -40.26 8.50
C HIS A 617 19.26 -38.78 8.32
N PRO A 618 20.33 -38.26 8.97
CA PRO A 618 20.69 -36.85 8.85
C PRO A 618 21.21 -36.52 7.45
N VAL A 619 20.78 -35.37 6.91
CA VAL A 619 21.18 -34.92 5.58
C VAL A 619 22.66 -34.53 5.56
N ASP A 620 23.41 -35.05 4.59
CA ASP A 620 24.80 -34.64 4.31
C ASP A 620 24.80 -33.32 3.48
N TYR A 621 24.46 -32.22 4.15
CA TYR A 621 24.31 -30.92 3.49
C TYR A 621 25.54 -30.49 2.70
N ARG A 622 26.73 -30.69 3.25
CA ARG A 622 27.97 -30.22 2.61
C ARG A 622 28.18 -30.88 1.24
N HIS A 623 27.94 -32.17 1.11
CA HIS A 623 28.13 -32.87 -0.15
C HIS A 623 26.94 -32.72 -1.11
N VAL A 624 25.71 -32.67 -0.60
CA VAL A 624 24.50 -32.40 -1.40
C VAL A 624 24.61 -31.06 -2.10
N TYR A 625 24.93 -29.98 -1.37
CA TYR A 625 25.05 -28.64 -1.94
C TYR A 625 26.33 -28.48 -2.76
N ALA A 626 27.44 -29.15 -2.42
CA ALA A 626 28.64 -29.20 -3.26
C ALA A 626 28.34 -29.84 -4.62
N GLN A 627 27.56 -30.92 -4.66
CA GLN A 627 27.11 -31.54 -5.90
C GLN A 627 26.20 -30.58 -6.69
N ALA A 628 25.19 -29.98 -6.05
CA ALA A 628 24.27 -29.04 -6.70
C ALA A 628 25.04 -27.85 -7.30
N TYR A 629 25.98 -27.27 -6.57
CA TYR A 629 26.81 -26.16 -7.05
C TYR A 629 27.72 -26.57 -8.20
N ALA A 630 28.35 -27.74 -8.10
CA ALA A 630 29.17 -28.27 -9.20
C ALA A 630 28.36 -28.54 -10.47
N LEU A 631 27.09 -28.98 -10.33
CA LEU A 631 26.18 -29.16 -11.46
C LEU A 631 25.83 -27.82 -12.13
N ILE A 632 25.55 -26.78 -11.35
CA ILE A 632 25.32 -25.40 -11.89
C ILE A 632 26.54 -24.95 -12.69
N ARG A 633 27.75 -25.11 -12.15
CA ARG A 633 29.00 -24.70 -12.82
C ARG A 633 29.35 -25.53 -14.07
N ARG A 634 28.71 -26.67 -14.27
CA ARG A 634 28.84 -27.54 -15.45
C ARG A 634 27.69 -27.38 -16.43
N ASP A 635 26.89 -26.32 -16.30
CA ASP A 635 25.72 -26.04 -17.13
C ASP A 635 24.71 -27.21 -17.16
N PHE A 636 24.50 -27.87 -16.01
CA PHE A 636 23.48 -28.90 -15.89
C PHE A 636 22.09 -28.30 -16.16
N PRO A 637 21.30 -28.90 -17.08
CA PRO A 637 19.96 -28.36 -17.38
C PRO A 637 18.98 -28.64 -16.24
N TYR A 638 18.88 -27.71 -15.32
CA TYR A 638 17.95 -27.80 -14.17
C TYR A 638 16.52 -27.36 -14.49
N TRP A 639 16.28 -26.82 -15.68
CA TRP A 639 14.93 -26.60 -16.24
C TRP A 639 14.42 -27.89 -16.91
N LEU A 640 13.08 -28.01 -17.03
CA LEU A 640 12.44 -29.11 -17.73
C LEU A 640 12.42 -28.83 -19.24
N ASP A 641 12.85 -29.80 -20.06
CA ASP A 641 12.67 -29.76 -21.49
C ASP A 641 11.25 -30.17 -21.92
N ASP A 642 10.95 -30.10 -23.22
CA ASP A 642 9.59 -30.41 -23.74
C ASP A 642 9.18 -31.87 -23.50
N ASP A 643 10.11 -32.82 -23.49
CA ASP A 643 9.81 -34.24 -23.22
C ASP A 643 9.52 -34.45 -21.75
N GLU A 644 10.29 -33.81 -20.87
CA GLU A 644 10.09 -33.83 -19.42
C GLU A 644 8.79 -33.12 -19.00
N ILE A 645 8.45 -32.01 -19.66
CA ILE A 645 7.15 -31.33 -19.47
C ILE A 645 6.00 -32.24 -19.89
N ARG A 646 6.15 -33.01 -20.98
CA ARG A 646 5.14 -34.00 -21.39
C ARG A 646 5.02 -35.12 -20.38
N ALA A 647 6.13 -35.66 -19.90
CA ALA A 647 6.15 -36.69 -18.87
C ALA A 647 5.50 -36.19 -17.56
N LEU A 648 5.85 -34.97 -17.13
CA LEU A 648 5.24 -34.36 -15.96
C LEU A 648 3.74 -34.13 -16.11
N ASN A 649 3.29 -33.64 -17.26
CA ASN A 649 1.85 -33.45 -17.53
C ASN A 649 1.10 -34.80 -17.55
N GLN A 650 1.73 -35.87 -18.04
CA GLN A 650 1.12 -37.21 -18.00
C GLN A 650 1.03 -37.73 -16.57
N HIS A 651 2.09 -37.58 -15.77
CA HIS A 651 2.13 -37.92 -14.36
C HIS A 651 1.06 -37.14 -13.57
N ASN A 652 0.92 -35.83 -13.82
CA ASN A 652 0.00 -34.94 -13.12
C ASN A 652 -1.47 -35.28 -13.28
N ARG A 653 -1.85 -36.04 -14.33
CA ARG A 653 -3.23 -36.51 -14.54
C ARG A 653 -3.77 -37.35 -13.37
N HIS A 654 -2.89 -38.05 -12.68
CA HIS A 654 -3.26 -38.85 -11.51
C HIS A 654 -3.69 -38.01 -10.29
N PHE A 655 -3.34 -36.72 -10.30
CA PHE A 655 -3.58 -35.76 -9.21
C PHE A 655 -4.62 -34.69 -9.58
N GLU A 656 -5.16 -34.74 -10.78
CA GLU A 656 -6.21 -33.83 -11.23
C GLU A 656 -7.55 -34.19 -10.58
N VAL A 657 -8.28 -33.15 -10.14
CA VAL A 657 -9.65 -33.30 -9.68
C VAL A 657 -10.54 -33.50 -10.90
N PRO A 658 -11.28 -34.62 -11.01
CA PRO A 658 -12.23 -34.81 -12.12
C PRO A 658 -13.20 -33.62 -12.17
N CYS A 659 -13.29 -32.97 -13.32
CA CYS A 659 -14.24 -31.90 -13.49
C CYS A 659 -15.57 -32.42 -14.05
N LEU A 660 -16.67 -31.77 -13.69
CA LEU A 660 -18.01 -32.14 -14.12
C LEU A 660 -18.13 -32.22 -15.67
N GLU A 661 -17.45 -31.32 -16.36
CA GLU A 661 -17.40 -31.30 -17.82
C GLU A 661 -16.77 -32.57 -18.37
N GLN A 662 -15.73 -33.11 -17.76
CA GLN A 662 -15.05 -34.33 -18.16
C GLN A 662 -15.95 -35.56 -17.95
N GLU A 663 -16.57 -35.68 -16.80
CA GLU A 663 -17.49 -36.76 -16.46
C GLU A 663 -18.67 -36.78 -17.45
N LEU A 664 -19.29 -35.65 -17.70
CA LEU A 664 -20.43 -35.54 -18.65
C LEU A 664 -20.01 -35.81 -20.07
N ILE A 665 -18.85 -35.35 -20.55
CA ILE A 665 -18.35 -35.63 -21.89
C ILE A 665 -18.13 -37.12 -22.08
N LEU A 666 -17.45 -37.79 -21.15
CA LEU A 666 -17.18 -39.24 -21.22
C LEU A 666 -18.42 -40.08 -21.03
N THR A 667 -19.45 -39.56 -20.35
CA THR A 667 -20.77 -40.22 -20.27
C THR A 667 -21.50 -40.21 -21.61
N HIS A 668 -21.37 -39.16 -22.41
CA HIS A 668 -22.13 -38.96 -23.62
C HIS A 668 -21.37 -39.22 -24.92
N TYR A 669 -20.04 -39.18 -24.89
CA TYR A 669 -19.20 -39.30 -26.08
C TYR A 669 -17.98 -40.19 -25.83
N ARG A 670 -17.55 -40.90 -26.85
CA ARG A 670 -16.25 -41.58 -26.87
C ARG A 670 -15.49 -41.30 -28.17
N ARG A 671 -14.21 -41.59 -28.14
CA ARG A 671 -13.38 -41.53 -29.34
C ARG A 671 -13.76 -42.58 -30.34
N PRO A 672 -13.80 -42.26 -31.65
CA PRO A 672 -13.98 -43.26 -32.69
C PRO A 672 -12.77 -44.19 -32.77
N MET A 673 -13.02 -45.47 -33.03
CA MET A 673 -11.99 -46.44 -33.39
C MET A 673 -11.64 -46.27 -34.88
N GLU A 674 -10.52 -46.86 -35.28
CA GLU A 674 -10.06 -46.79 -36.68
C GLU A 674 -11.09 -47.43 -37.62
N GLY A 675 -11.56 -46.69 -38.62
CA GLY A 675 -12.60 -47.15 -39.55
C GLY A 675 -14.05 -47.02 -39.05
N GLU A 676 -14.28 -46.55 -37.83
CA GLU A 676 -15.60 -46.40 -37.24
C GLU A 676 -16.33 -45.12 -37.74
N THR A 677 -17.63 -45.23 -37.96
CA THR A 677 -18.49 -44.09 -38.31
C THR A 677 -18.55 -43.11 -37.14
N CYS A 678 -18.19 -41.86 -37.38
CA CYS A 678 -18.19 -40.81 -36.39
C CYS A 678 -18.95 -39.56 -36.86
N ILE A 679 -19.39 -38.75 -35.92
CA ILE A 679 -20.04 -37.46 -36.19
C ILE A 679 -19.08 -36.30 -35.86
N PHE A 680 -19.37 -35.15 -36.49
CA PHE A 680 -18.69 -33.89 -36.16
C PHE A 680 -19.56 -33.08 -35.23
N VAL A 681 -19.00 -32.69 -34.08
CA VAL A 681 -19.67 -31.84 -33.09
C VAL A 681 -18.82 -30.64 -32.71
N THR A 682 -19.46 -29.49 -32.56
CA THR A 682 -18.84 -28.26 -32.06
C THR A 682 -18.98 -28.17 -30.54
N ASN A 683 -18.14 -27.35 -29.88
CA ASN A 683 -18.26 -27.08 -28.42
C ASN A 683 -19.68 -26.64 -28.02
N ALA A 684 -20.36 -25.86 -28.87
CA ALA A 684 -21.73 -25.40 -28.62
C ALA A 684 -22.73 -26.55 -28.63
N GLN A 685 -22.56 -27.52 -29.56
CA GLN A 685 -23.46 -28.71 -29.65
C GLN A 685 -23.18 -29.65 -28.47
N ILE A 686 -21.92 -29.86 -28.10
CA ILE A 686 -21.55 -30.64 -26.90
C ILE A 686 -22.18 -29.97 -25.67
N LEU A 687 -21.99 -28.66 -25.51
CA LEU A 687 -22.55 -27.89 -24.39
C LEU A 687 -24.08 -28.04 -24.32
N ALA A 688 -24.79 -27.89 -25.47
CA ALA A 688 -26.24 -28.00 -25.50
C ALA A 688 -26.73 -29.37 -25.02
N ARG A 689 -26.00 -30.44 -25.36
CA ARG A 689 -26.36 -31.80 -24.97
C ARG A 689 -26.08 -32.11 -23.51
N ILE A 690 -24.87 -31.81 -23.02
CA ILE A 690 -24.46 -32.17 -21.67
C ILE A 690 -25.02 -31.20 -20.60
N ASN A 691 -25.44 -30.00 -20.99
CA ASN A 691 -26.02 -29.01 -20.07
C ASN A 691 -27.54 -29.23 -19.84
N ALA A 692 -28.15 -30.16 -20.52
CA ALA A 692 -29.58 -30.45 -20.39
C ALA A 692 -29.89 -30.95 -18.96
N GLY A 693 -30.64 -30.18 -18.18
CA GLY A 693 -31.03 -30.52 -16.79
C GLY A 693 -30.10 -30.05 -15.71
N LEU A 694 -28.99 -29.36 -16.01
CA LEU A 694 -28.08 -28.82 -15.01
C LEU A 694 -28.51 -27.42 -14.57
N ARG A 695 -28.38 -27.14 -13.25
CA ARG A 695 -28.64 -25.82 -12.66
C ARG A 695 -27.50 -24.82 -12.94
N HIS A 696 -26.30 -25.30 -13.15
CA HIS A 696 -25.12 -24.47 -13.42
C HIS A 696 -24.75 -24.51 -14.91
N LYS A 697 -24.33 -23.34 -15.44
CA LYS A 697 -23.85 -23.26 -16.83
C LYS A 697 -22.40 -23.75 -16.91
N LEU A 698 -22.16 -24.77 -17.72
CA LEU A 698 -20.83 -25.28 -18.04
C LEU A 698 -20.05 -24.31 -18.92
N SER A 699 -18.71 -24.36 -18.84
CA SER A 699 -17.84 -23.49 -19.62
C SER A 699 -17.49 -24.07 -21.00
N PRO A 700 -17.80 -23.36 -22.11
CA PRO A 700 -17.39 -23.80 -23.45
C PRO A 700 -15.88 -23.92 -23.63
N VAL A 701 -15.10 -23.15 -22.88
CA VAL A 701 -13.64 -23.18 -22.89
C VAL A 701 -13.15 -24.47 -22.23
N LYS A 702 -13.68 -24.82 -21.05
CA LYS A 702 -13.35 -26.07 -20.37
C LYS A 702 -13.72 -27.30 -21.22
N ILE A 703 -14.88 -27.29 -21.87
CA ILE A 703 -15.26 -28.36 -22.80
C ILE A 703 -14.18 -28.56 -23.87
N GLY A 704 -13.70 -27.49 -24.51
CA GLY A 704 -12.65 -27.59 -25.51
C GLY A 704 -11.33 -28.11 -24.95
N MET A 705 -10.97 -27.75 -23.72
CA MET A 705 -9.79 -28.27 -23.04
C MET A 705 -9.93 -29.78 -22.76
N VAL A 706 -11.03 -30.18 -22.14
CA VAL A 706 -11.31 -31.60 -21.84
C VAL A 706 -11.34 -32.46 -23.14
N MET A 707 -11.98 -32.01 -24.18
CA MET A 707 -12.02 -32.77 -25.47
C MET A 707 -10.61 -32.97 -26.02
N THR A 708 -9.74 -31.97 -25.90
CA THR A 708 -8.34 -32.07 -26.35
C THR A 708 -7.53 -32.98 -25.43
N GLN A 709 -7.71 -32.86 -24.12
CA GLN A 709 -7.03 -33.66 -23.10
C GLN A 709 -7.42 -35.13 -23.19
N GLU A 710 -8.69 -35.42 -23.43
CA GLU A 710 -9.19 -36.78 -23.65
C GLU A 710 -8.83 -37.33 -25.04
N GLY A 711 -8.08 -36.61 -25.86
CA GLY A 711 -7.53 -37.07 -27.12
C GLY A 711 -8.56 -37.16 -28.25
N PHE A 712 -9.68 -36.43 -28.15
CA PHE A 712 -10.63 -36.32 -29.28
C PHE A 712 -9.99 -35.53 -30.44
N GLN A 713 -10.08 -36.09 -31.64
CA GLN A 713 -9.52 -35.49 -32.85
C GLN A 713 -10.23 -34.19 -33.20
N GLN A 714 -9.52 -33.06 -33.12
CA GLN A 714 -10.04 -31.77 -33.51
C GLN A 714 -9.95 -31.58 -35.02
N ILE A 715 -11.06 -31.21 -35.67
CA ILE A 715 -11.14 -30.95 -37.12
C ILE A 715 -11.91 -29.65 -37.41
N ARG A 716 -11.79 -29.17 -38.65
CA ARG A 716 -12.63 -28.09 -39.18
C ARG A 716 -13.51 -28.59 -40.30
N VAL A 717 -14.82 -28.33 -40.18
CA VAL A 717 -15.80 -28.65 -41.20
C VAL A 717 -16.58 -27.38 -41.51
N SER A 718 -16.64 -26.99 -42.80
CA SER A 718 -17.33 -25.76 -43.24
C SER A 718 -16.95 -24.50 -42.45
N GLY A 719 -15.66 -24.33 -42.14
CA GLY A 719 -15.15 -23.19 -41.39
C GLY A 719 -15.36 -23.25 -39.86
N LYS A 720 -16.15 -24.19 -39.36
CA LYS A 720 -16.39 -24.38 -37.92
C LYS A 720 -15.38 -25.37 -37.31
N ARG A 721 -14.86 -25.05 -36.14
CA ARG A 721 -13.97 -25.91 -35.36
C ARG A 721 -14.81 -26.84 -34.48
N GLY A 722 -14.47 -28.13 -34.44
CA GLY A 722 -15.13 -29.14 -33.61
C GLY A 722 -14.33 -30.42 -33.53
N TYR A 723 -14.95 -31.50 -33.08
CA TYR A 723 -14.30 -32.76 -32.78
C TYR A 723 -15.02 -33.92 -33.49
N ARG A 724 -14.25 -34.96 -33.84
CA ARG A 724 -14.77 -36.28 -34.23
C ARG A 724 -15.12 -37.07 -32.99
N VAL A 725 -16.38 -37.52 -32.89
CA VAL A 725 -16.87 -38.28 -31.75
C VAL A 725 -17.79 -39.40 -32.20
N VAL A 726 -17.89 -40.40 -31.35
CA VAL A 726 -19.03 -41.37 -31.39
C VAL A 726 -19.96 -41.01 -30.25
N GLU A 727 -21.22 -40.81 -30.58
CA GLU A 727 -22.26 -40.48 -29.61
C GLU A 727 -22.79 -41.76 -29.00
N LEU A 728 -22.79 -41.85 -27.66
CA LEU A 728 -23.26 -43.02 -26.94
C LEU A 728 -24.78 -43.09 -26.92
N THR A 729 -25.31 -44.29 -27.08
CA THR A 729 -26.75 -44.61 -27.01
C THR A 729 -27.25 -44.53 -25.57
N GLY A 730 -28.57 -44.40 -25.37
CA GLY A 730 -29.16 -44.36 -24.04
C GLY A 730 -28.78 -45.56 -23.14
N ASP A 731 -28.73 -46.76 -23.75
CA ASP A 731 -28.35 -47.99 -23.06
C ASP A 731 -26.87 -48.02 -22.68
N GLU A 732 -25.99 -47.45 -23.49
CA GLU A 732 -24.56 -47.30 -23.18
C GLU A 732 -24.34 -46.25 -22.08
N ILE A 733 -25.05 -45.13 -22.16
CA ILE A 733 -25.03 -44.07 -21.10
C ILE A 733 -25.47 -44.68 -19.77
N TYR A 734 -26.58 -45.41 -19.75
CA TYR A 734 -27.09 -46.08 -18.54
C TYR A 734 -26.09 -47.06 -17.96
N ARG A 735 -25.45 -47.88 -18.80
CA ARG A 735 -24.40 -48.82 -18.37
C ARG A 735 -23.18 -48.12 -17.81
N ASN A 736 -22.75 -47.04 -18.45
CA ASN A 736 -21.62 -46.22 -17.97
C ASN A 736 -21.90 -45.54 -16.61
N GLN A 737 -23.10 -45.00 -16.43
CA GLN A 737 -23.54 -44.44 -15.15
C GLN A 737 -23.61 -45.48 -14.03
N GLN A 738 -24.10 -46.71 -14.32
CA GLN A 738 -24.10 -47.80 -13.39
C GLN A 738 -22.69 -48.28 -13.03
N ALA A 739 -21.78 -48.27 -13.99
CA ALA A 739 -20.39 -48.66 -13.76
C ALA A 739 -19.67 -47.60 -12.86
N MET A 740 -19.88 -46.31 -13.08
CA MET A 740 -19.36 -45.24 -12.23
C MET A 740 -19.96 -45.26 -10.82
N GLY A 741 -21.24 -45.52 -10.66
CA GLY A 741 -21.91 -45.64 -9.35
C GLY A 741 -21.54 -46.88 -8.52
N ARG A 742 -20.79 -47.84 -9.08
CA ARG A 742 -20.30 -49.02 -8.34
C ARG A 742 -18.91 -48.82 -7.71
N PHE A 743 -18.25 -47.71 -8.03
CA PHE A 743 -16.93 -47.32 -7.47
C PHE A 743 -17.01 -46.14 -6.48
N ALA A 744 -18.22 -45.67 -6.13
CA ALA A 744 -18.48 -44.63 -5.13
C ALA A 744 -18.71 -45.25 -3.74
#